data_4fa72f680c323d19aee58897608f6ebc
#
_entry.id   4fa72f680c323d19aee58897608f6ebc
#
_cell.length_a   1.000
_cell.length_b   1.000
_cell.length_c   1.000
_cell.angle_alpha   90.00
_cell.angle_beta   90.00
_cell.angle_gamma   90.00
#
_symmetry.space_group_name_H-M   'P 1'
#
loop_
_entity.id
_entity.type
_entity.pdbx_description
1 polymer ?
#
loop_
_entity_poly.entity_id
_entity_poly.type
_entity_poly.pdbx_seq_one_letter_code
_entity_poly.pdbx_strand_id
1 'polypeptide(L)'
;AGRFEQKLSNVTVSMDVVKAGDIARQAPTDISSTLRTLPGVDIVDKQPSIRGGSGWTYGVGARSQILVDGMSTLNPKTGEINWNTVPLENIEQIEVIKGASSVLYGSSALNGIINIRTARPGLAPKTRFSAYLGIYGDAENDEYQWSDKSFWKEDKYSVKPILRGNLLSGVCNPIYEGFDLSHARRIGNFDVSGSLNLFTDEGYRQQGYNKRFRMGGNLTYHQPDMGMKLLNYGFNIDFLSNQYGDFFIWRSPTEVYKPSPFTNMGREDNNFHIDPFVNYVNPENGTSHKIKGRFYYSADNIVRPNQGASIMDILGNMGTDAQTIQNIAGGDYSSFYPALVGIGSGLINGNLEDAMNGVFTSLGNIFPNATTADYCDLISWVMDNGLPSDLGGLTNGQLPGDLIPWVSDVLNPSRNTPKTQTDKSTNYYLDYQFNKKWDSGAQITTGATYEHVRYNSAIMDEIYKSDNIAAFFQYDQRFWDRLSVSAGVRAEYYRVNNHHREAETKIFGTKVPFRPVFRAGLNYQLADYSFIRASFGQGYRNPSINEKYLRKDIGGVGVYPNLDIKPEKGFNAELGFKQGYKIGNFQGFVDVAGFYTQYKDMVEFQFGLFNNADYTMINSISDAIRMITDGQGFGIGAQFHNVSKAQIYGVEISTNGVYNFNKNTKLFYNLGYVYT
;
A
#
# COMPACT_ATOMS: atom_id res chain seq x y z
N ALA A 1 2.68 -22.43 -4.32
CA ALA A 1 3.92 -21.80 -4.82
C ALA A 1 4.07 -21.87 -6.34
N GLY A 2 3.48 -22.86 -7.01
CA GLY A 2 3.66 -23.12 -8.46
C GLY A 2 2.45 -22.79 -9.34
N ARG A 3 1.46 -22.02 -8.88
CA ARG A 3 0.15 -21.81 -9.53
C ARG A 3 -0.64 -23.11 -9.79
N PHE A 4 -0.27 -24.21 -9.13
CA PHE A 4 -0.97 -25.50 -9.12
C PHE A 4 -0.97 -26.09 -7.71
N GLU A 5 -1.85 -27.05 -7.46
CA GLU A 5 -1.93 -27.72 -6.16
C GLU A 5 -0.73 -28.66 -5.97
N GLN A 6 -0.04 -28.50 -4.85
CA GLN A 6 1.10 -29.34 -4.46
C GLN A 6 1.15 -29.53 -2.95
N LYS A 7 1.76 -30.62 -2.52
CA LYS A 7 2.00 -30.85 -1.10
C LYS A 7 3.01 -29.83 -0.58
N LEU A 8 2.79 -29.29 0.61
CA LEU A 8 3.69 -28.33 1.25
C LEU A 8 5.12 -28.88 1.41
N SER A 9 5.25 -30.21 1.58
CA SER A 9 6.53 -30.92 1.64
C SER A 9 7.35 -30.87 0.35
N ASN A 10 6.73 -30.56 -0.80
CA ASN A 10 7.40 -30.53 -2.10
C ASN A 10 7.74 -29.10 -2.55
N VAL A 11 7.35 -28.10 -1.77
CA VAL A 11 7.59 -26.68 -2.09
C VAL A 11 9.06 -26.37 -1.96
N THR A 12 9.62 -25.73 -2.98
CA THR A 12 11.05 -25.39 -3.09
C THR A 12 11.43 -24.04 -2.48
N VAL A 13 10.48 -23.32 -1.87
CA VAL A 13 10.67 -21.99 -1.23
C VAL A 13 10.03 -21.98 0.15
N SER A 14 10.42 -21.06 1.01
CA SER A 14 9.74 -20.83 2.29
C SER A 14 8.29 -20.39 2.05
N MET A 15 7.36 -21.06 2.73
CA MET A 15 5.94 -20.78 2.63
C MET A 15 5.23 -21.03 3.95
N ASP A 16 4.45 -20.04 4.39
CA ASP A 16 3.52 -20.17 5.51
C ASP A 16 2.08 -20.29 5.01
N VAL A 17 1.26 -21.01 5.76
CA VAL A 17 -0.16 -21.20 5.47
C VAL A 17 -0.98 -20.93 6.73
N VAL A 18 -1.91 -19.97 6.64
CA VAL A 18 -2.88 -19.67 7.69
C VAL A 18 -4.25 -20.15 7.24
N LYS A 19 -4.91 -20.94 8.05
CA LYS A 19 -6.24 -21.49 7.76
C LYS A 19 -7.35 -20.63 8.34
N ALA A 20 -8.55 -20.74 7.78
CA ALA A 20 -9.74 -20.01 8.24
C ALA A 20 -9.99 -20.11 9.76
N GLY A 21 -9.73 -21.27 10.37
CA GLY A 21 -9.89 -21.46 11.81
C GLY A 21 -8.89 -20.68 12.65
N ASP A 22 -7.67 -20.44 12.13
CA ASP A 22 -6.64 -19.65 12.80
C ASP A 22 -7.01 -18.17 12.74
N ILE A 23 -7.51 -17.70 11.59
CA ILE A 23 -8.02 -16.34 11.39
C ILE A 23 -9.21 -16.07 12.32
N ALA A 24 -10.18 -16.96 12.36
CA ALA A 24 -11.38 -16.82 13.20
C ALA A 24 -11.05 -16.72 14.70
N ARG A 25 -9.99 -17.43 15.18
CA ARG A 25 -9.55 -17.34 16.58
C ARG A 25 -8.92 -16.00 16.94
N GLN A 26 -8.32 -15.32 15.98
CA GLN A 26 -7.73 -13.99 16.20
C GLN A 26 -8.76 -12.88 16.16
N ALA A 27 -9.95 -13.14 15.61
CA ALA A 27 -11.04 -12.17 15.42
C ALA A 27 -10.55 -10.80 14.88
N PRO A 28 -9.79 -10.77 13.77
CA PRO A 28 -9.21 -9.55 13.26
C PRO A 28 -10.28 -8.66 12.62
N THR A 29 -10.13 -7.34 12.70
CA THR A 29 -10.96 -6.36 11.97
C THR A 29 -10.47 -6.13 10.54
N ASP A 30 -9.19 -6.43 10.28
CA ASP A 30 -8.57 -6.50 8.96
C ASP A 30 -7.52 -7.61 8.91
N ILE A 31 -7.12 -8.02 7.71
CA ILE A 31 -6.21 -9.15 7.52
C ILE A 31 -4.76 -8.81 7.88
N SER A 32 -4.39 -7.54 7.90
CA SER A 32 -3.01 -7.11 8.19
C SER A 32 -2.57 -7.53 9.59
N SER A 33 -3.49 -7.50 10.55
CA SER A 33 -3.23 -7.95 11.93
C SER A 33 -2.90 -9.45 12.00
N THR A 34 -3.59 -10.29 11.24
CA THR A 34 -3.28 -11.72 11.12
C THR A 34 -1.90 -11.96 10.48
N LEU A 35 -1.57 -11.20 9.43
CA LEU A 35 -0.29 -11.35 8.74
C LEU A 35 0.90 -11.01 9.65
N ARG A 36 0.77 -10.01 10.54
CA ARG A 36 1.80 -9.66 11.54
C ARG A 36 2.13 -10.79 12.52
N THR A 37 1.27 -11.78 12.66
CA THR A 37 1.55 -12.94 13.52
C THR A 37 2.47 -13.97 12.87
N LEU A 38 2.78 -13.80 11.57
CA LEU A 38 3.66 -14.71 10.84
C LEU A 38 5.12 -14.28 10.98
N PRO A 39 6.05 -15.21 11.22
CA PRO A 39 7.46 -14.90 11.28
C PRO A 39 7.94 -14.20 10.01
N GLY A 40 8.71 -13.13 10.16
CA GLY A 40 9.28 -12.38 9.04
C GLY A 40 8.26 -11.65 8.14
N VAL A 41 7.05 -11.45 8.62
CA VAL A 41 6.03 -10.63 7.94
C VAL A 41 5.65 -9.48 8.85
N ASP A 42 5.85 -8.26 8.38
CA ASP A 42 5.41 -7.05 9.05
C ASP A 42 4.58 -6.19 8.08
N ILE A 43 3.84 -5.25 8.63
CA ILE A 43 3.08 -4.26 7.87
C ILE A 43 3.60 -2.88 8.25
N VAL A 44 4.36 -2.27 7.36
CA VAL A 44 4.94 -0.94 7.52
C VAL A 44 4.17 0.00 6.58
N ASP A 45 3.60 1.07 7.14
CA ASP A 45 2.80 2.05 6.39
C ASP A 45 1.74 1.41 5.48
N LYS A 46 1.00 0.46 6.04
CA LYS A 46 -0.01 -0.35 5.32
C LYS A 46 0.56 -1.28 4.23
N GLN A 47 1.88 -1.27 3.98
CA GLN A 47 2.51 -2.16 3.00
C GLN A 47 3.13 -3.39 3.66
N PRO A 48 2.99 -4.60 3.08
CA PRO A 48 3.59 -5.79 3.64
C PRO A 48 5.10 -5.81 3.40
N SER A 49 5.84 -5.96 4.48
CA SER A 49 7.28 -6.16 4.48
C SER A 49 7.59 -7.61 4.82
N ILE A 50 8.11 -8.37 3.86
CA ILE A 50 8.52 -9.75 4.06
C ILE A 50 10.04 -9.77 4.25
N ARG A 51 10.51 -10.27 5.41
CA ARG A 51 11.94 -10.34 5.79
C ARG A 51 12.66 -8.98 5.71
N GLY A 52 11.98 -7.90 6.12
CA GLY A 52 12.55 -6.55 6.05
C GLY A 52 12.69 -5.98 4.62
N GLY A 53 12.12 -6.64 3.61
CA GLY A 53 12.26 -6.26 2.20
C GLY A 53 11.55 -4.99 1.76
N SER A 54 10.76 -4.38 2.64
CA SER A 54 10.19 -3.05 2.43
C SER A 54 10.58 -2.18 3.61
N GLY A 55 11.36 -1.12 3.36
CA GLY A 55 11.60 -0.07 4.33
C GLY A 55 10.38 0.84 4.49
N TRP A 56 10.55 1.98 5.15
CA TRP A 56 9.56 3.05 5.13
C TRP A 56 9.43 3.62 3.71
N THR A 57 8.28 3.42 3.09
CA THR A 57 8.08 3.70 1.65
C THR A 57 6.73 4.35 1.42
N TYR A 58 6.45 5.44 2.13
CA TYR A 58 5.20 6.16 1.99
C TYR A 58 4.93 6.53 0.52
N GLY A 59 3.76 6.13 0.01
CA GLY A 59 3.35 6.40 -1.36
C GLY A 59 4.07 5.58 -2.45
N VAL A 60 5.03 4.72 -2.08
CA VAL A 60 5.67 3.79 -3.00
C VAL A 60 4.83 2.52 -3.12
N GLY A 61 4.66 2.01 -4.32
CA GLY A 61 3.93 0.76 -4.56
C GLY A 61 4.54 -0.45 -3.84
N ALA A 62 3.70 -1.43 -3.53
CA ALA A 62 4.08 -2.63 -2.80
C ALA A 62 5.16 -3.44 -3.54
N ARG A 63 6.14 -3.95 -2.79
CA ARG A 63 7.17 -4.90 -3.26
C ARG A 63 6.75 -6.36 -3.07
N SER A 64 5.63 -6.59 -2.42
CA SER A 64 5.00 -7.90 -2.27
C SER A 64 3.68 -7.92 -3.03
N GLN A 65 3.43 -8.99 -3.79
CA GLN A 65 2.18 -9.16 -4.53
C GLN A 65 1.11 -9.72 -3.63
N ILE A 66 -0.06 -9.09 -3.60
CA ILE A 66 -1.23 -9.57 -2.86
C ILE A 66 -2.29 -10.01 -3.86
N LEU A 67 -2.75 -11.24 -3.68
CA LEU A 67 -3.70 -11.89 -4.57
C LEU A 67 -4.93 -12.35 -3.79
N VAL A 68 -6.11 -12.16 -4.36
CA VAL A 68 -7.34 -12.84 -3.95
C VAL A 68 -7.76 -13.76 -5.10
N ASP A 69 -7.84 -15.04 -4.84
CA ASP A 69 -8.12 -16.10 -5.84
C ASP A 69 -7.19 -16.04 -7.08
N GLY A 70 -5.95 -15.59 -6.85
CA GLY A 70 -4.93 -15.44 -7.88
C GLY A 70 -5.04 -14.18 -8.74
N MET A 71 -5.90 -13.22 -8.36
CA MET A 71 -6.02 -11.91 -8.99
C MET A 71 -5.42 -10.83 -8.09
N SER A 72 -4.62 -9.93 -8.65
CA SER A 72 -3.99 -8.84 -7.90
C SER A 72 -5.02 -7.91 -7.26
N THR A 73 -4.78 -7.52 -6.00
CA THR A 73 -5.57 -6.51 -5.27
C THR A 73 -4.83 -5.19 -5.11
N LEU A 74 -3.65 -5.07 -5.70
CA LEU A 74 -2.92 -3.81 -5.69
C LEU A 74 -3.68 -2.76 -6.51
N ASN A 75 -3.70 -1.53 -5.99
CA ASN A 75 -4.28 -0.41 -6.70
C ASN A 75 -3.51 -0.15 -8.00
N PRO A 76 -4.15 -0.17 -9.16
CA PRO A 76 -3.44 -0.10 -10.44
C PRO A 76 -2.75 1.25 -10.70
N LYS A 77 -3.16 2.34 -10.03
CA LYS A 77 -2.56 3.67 -10.19
C LYS A 77 -1.37 3.90 -9.26
N THR A 78 -1.44 3.38 -8.01
CA THR A 78 -0.42 3.61 -6.98
C THR A 78 0.48 2.40 -6.74
N GLY A 79 0.01 1.19 -7.09
CA GLY A 79 0.70 -0.05 -6.74
C GLY A 79 0.61 -0.41 -5.24
N GLU A 80 -0.14 0.35 -4.45
CA GLU A 80 -0.34 0.11 -3.01
C GLU A 80 -1.45 -0.90 -2.76
N ILE A 81 -1.45 -1.50 -1.56
CA ILE A 81 -2.55 -2.34 -1.12
C ILE A 81 -3.62 -1.54 -0.38
N ASN A 82 -4.87 -1.84 -0.68
CA ASN A 82 -6.00 -1.46 0.16
C ASN A 82 -6.54 -2.71 0.88
N TRP A 83 -6.21 -2.86 2.17
CA TRP A 83 -6.63 -4.02 2.98
C TRP A 83 -8.15 -4.15 3.10
N ASN A 84 -8.89 -3.05 2.92
CA ASN A 84 -10.36 -3.07 2.93
C ASN A 84 -10.97 -3.84 1.75
N THR A 85 -10.20 -4.09 0.67
CA THR A 85 -10.67 -4.89 -0.47
C THR A 85 -10.59 -6.40 -0.22
N VAL A 86 -9.91 -6.84 0.84
CA VAL A 86 -9.74 -8.27 1.14
C VAL A 86 -10.96 -8.81 1.88
N PRO A 87 -11.67 -9.84 1.36
CA PRO A 87 -12.93 -10.36 1.93
C PRO A 87 -12.68 -11.26 3.15
N LEU A 88 -12.39 -10.65 4.32
CA LEU A 88 -12.05 -11.34 5.56
C LEU A 88 -13.11 -12.38 5.98
N GLU A 89 -14.39 -12.07 5.77
CA GLU A 89 -15.54 -12.92 6.11
C GLU A 89 -15.61 -14.20 5.27
N ASN A 90 -14.91 -14.24 4.14
CA ASN A 90 -14.97 -15.37 3.19
C ASN A 90 -13.60 -16.03 2.94
N ILE A 91 -12.58 -15.77 3.77
CA ILE A 91 -11.26 -16.39 3.62
C ILE A 91 -11.32 -17.86 4.06
N GLU A 92 -10.75 -18.74 3.23
CA GLU A 92 -10.51 -20.14 3.57
C GLU A 92 -9.05 -20.37 3.97
N GLN A 93 -8.11 -19.75 3.27
CA GLN A 93 -6.68 -19.94 3.47
C GLN A 93 -5.88 -18.73 2.98
N ILE A 94 -4.79 -18.43 3.68
CA ILE A 94 -3.77 -17.49 3.25
C ILE A 94 -2.46 -18.24 3.07
N GLU A 95 -1.80 -18.03 1.95
CA GLU A 95 -0.48 -18.58 1.62
C GLU A 95 0.50 -17.42 1.51
N VAL A 96 1.55 -17.40 2.33
CA VAL A 96 2.63 -16.40 2.25
C VAL A 96 3.88 -17.08 1.71
N ILE A 97 4.25 -16.74 0.49
CA ILE A 97 5.44 -17.22 -0.20
C ILE A 97 6.53 -16.18 -0.02
N LYS A 98 7.63 -16.56 0.62
CA LYS A 98 8.74 -15.65 0.94
C LYS A 98 9.82 -15.70 -0.14
N GLY A 99 10.34 -14.51 -0.50
CA GLY A 99 11.36 -14.38 -1.54
C GLY A 99 10.78 -14.13 -2.95
N ALA A 100 11.68 -13.77 -3.87
CA ALA A 100 11.31 -13.31 -5.20
C ALA A 100 10.57 -14.39 -6.02
N SER A 101 9.39 -14.03 -6.51
CA SER A 101 8.48 -14.93 -7.23
C SER A 101 7.89 -14.30 -8.50
N SER A 102 8.57 -13.28 -9.06
CA SER A 102 8.08 -12.54 -10.23
C SER A 102 7.90 -13.37 -11.50
N VAL A 103 8.55 -14.53 -11.60
CA VAL A 103 8.39 -15.43 -12.76
C VAL A 103 6.94 -15.82 -12.98
N LEU A 104 6.24 -16.23 -11.93
CA LEU A 104 4.84 -16.66 -12.04
C LEU A 104 3.83 -15.52 -11.83
N TYR A 105 4.21 -14.50 -11.07
CA TYR A 105 3.24 -13.53 -10.56
C TYR A 105 3.51 -12.09 -11.01
N GLY A 106 4.61 -11.86 -11.77
CA GLY A 106 4.91 -10.59 -12.40
C GLY A 106 5.49 -9.52 -11.49
N SER A 107 5.24 -8.28 -11.85
CA SER A 107 5.66 -7.09 -11.10
C SER A 107 5.16 -7.14 -9.66
N SER A 108 5.89 -6.48 -8.75
CA SER A 108 5.61 -6.42 -7.29
C SER A 108 5.79 -7.74 -6.51
N ALA A 109 6.13 -8.86 -7.15
CA ALA A 109 6.49 -10.09 -6.45
C ALA A 109 8.00 -10.18 -6.14
N LEU A 110 8.61 -9.05 -5.80
CA LEU A 110 10.05 -8.91 -5.54
C LEU A 110 10.45 -9.48 -4.16
N ASN A 111 9.62 -9.23 -3.12
CA ASN A 111 9.85 -9.72 -1.77
C ASN A 111 9.09 -11.01 -1.47
N GLY A 112 8.00 -11.25 -2.18
CA GLY A 112 7.15 -12.40 -1.97
C GLY A 112 5.72 -12.18 -2.41
N ILE A 113 4.87 -13.09 -1.98
CA ILE A 113 3.46 -13.14 -2.38
C ILE A 113 2.62 -13.49 -1.17
N ILE A 114 1.50 -12.79 -1.03
CA ILE A 114 0.42 -13.13 -0.12
C ILE A 114 -0.77 -13.52 -0.99
N ASN A 115 -1.08 -14.82 -1.04
CA ASN A 115 -2.18 -15.37 -1.82
C ASN A 115 -3.32 -15.77 -0.92
N ILE A 116 -4.43 -15.09 -1.03
CA ILE A 116 -5.65 -15.28 -0.24
C ILE A 116 -6.62 -16.09 -1.08
N ARG A 117 -7.12 -17.18 -0.52
CA ARG A 117 -8.14 -18.01 -1.17
C ARG A 117 -9.46 -17.84 -0.47
N THR A 118 -10.51 -17.57 -1.22
CA THR A 118 -11.87 -17.52 -0.70
C THR A 118 -12.47 -18.91 -0.57
N ALA A 119 -13.42 -19.03 0.36
CA ALA A 119 -14.11 -20.29 0.59
C ALA A 119 -15.00 -20.65 -0.60
N ARG A 120 -14.87 -21.90 -1.05
CA ARG A 120 -15.69 -22.44 -2.14
C ARG A 120 -16.82 -23.31 -1.58
N PRO A 121 -17.97 -23.35 -2.26
CA PRO A 121 -19.07 -24.23 -1.91
C PRO A 121 -18.62 -25.68 -1.86
N GLY A 122 -18.94 -26.37 -0.75
CA GLY A 122 -18.84 -27.81 -0.62
C GLY A 122 -20.18 -28.50 -0.89
N LEU A 123 -20.22 -29.81 -0.64
CA LEU A 123 -21.45 -30.60 -0.75
C LEU A 123 -22.53 -30.12 0.25
N ALA A 124 -22.11 -29.70 1.45
CA ALA A 124 -22.99 -29.15 2.47
C ALA A 124 -22.98 -27.62 2.42
N PRO A 125 -24.14 -26.96 2.56
CA PRO A 125 -24.20 -25.52 2.72
C PRO A 125 -23.39 -25.05 3.93
N LYS A 126 -22.68 -23.93 3.78
CA LYS A 126 -21.87 -23.37 4.84
C LYS A 126 -22.22 -21.90 5.02
N THR A 127 -22.68 -21.55 6.22
CA THR A 127 -22.95 -20.16 6.61
C THR A 127 -21.99 -19.78 7.73
N ARG A 128 -21.40 -18.61 7.62
CA ARG A 128 -20.62 -17.97 8.70
C ARG A 128 -21.28 -16.64 9.02
N PHE A 129 -21.39 -16.37 10.30
CA PHE A 129 -21.92 -15.14 10.82
C PHE A 129 -20.99 -14.66 11.93
N SER A 130 -20.68 -13.38 11.97
CA SER A 130 -19.92 -12.74 13.03
C SER A 130 -20.49 -11.36 13.28
N ALA A 131 -20.62 -11.00 14.56
CA ALA A 131 -20.92 -9.64 14.97
C ALA A 131 -20.02 -9.31 16.17
N TYR A 132 -19.44 -8.14 16.18
CA TYR A 132 -18.50 -7.73 17.22
C TYR A 132 -18.61 -6.24 17.51
N LEU A 133 -18.24 -5.91 18.74
CA LEU A 133 -18.17 -4.55 19.26
C LEU A 133 -16.88 -4.43 20.08
N GLY A 134 -16.17 -3.34 19.88
CA GLY A 134 -15.01 -3.00 20.69
C GLY A 134 -15.07 -1.56 21.17
N ILE A 135 -14.44 -1.31 22.30
CA ILE A 135 -14.32 0.01 22.93
C ILE A 135 -12.84 0.28 23.13
N TYR A 136 -12.38 1.43 22.67
CA TYR A 136 -11.01 1.87 22.89
C TYR A 136 -10.83 2.27 24.36
N GLY A 137 -9.79 1.75 25.01
CA GLY A 137 -9.39 2.18 26.35
C GLY A 137 -8.75 3.56 26.35
N ASP A 138 -8.72 4.20 27.52
CA ASP A 138 -7.99 5.45 27.68
C ASP A 138 -6.48 5.21 27.55
N ALA A 139 -5.74 6.23 27.09
CA ALA A 139 -4.30 6.19 27.05
C ALA A 139 -3.71 6.15 28.48
N GLU A 140 -2.56 5.48 28.67
CA GLU A 140 -1.87 5.44 29.97
C GLU A 140 -1.44 6.84 30.46
N ASN A 141 -1.08 7.72 29.52
CA ASN A 141 -0.71 9.09 29.83
C ASN A 141 -1.96 9.95 29.88
N ASP A 142 -2.23 10.60 31.02
CA ASP A 142 -3.37 11.47 31.24
C ASP A 142 -3.46 12.62 30.23
N GLU A 143 -2.34 13.10 29.73
CA GLU A 143 -2.26 14.14 28.69
C GLU A 143 -2.92 13.72 27.38
N TYR A 144 -2.99 12.42 27.10
CA TYR A 144 -3.55 11.85 25.86
C TYR A 144 -4.88 11.13 26.07
N GLN A 145 -5.52 11.31 27.22
CA GLN A 145 -6.80 10.67 27.50
C GLN A 145 -7.93 11.26 26.63
N TRP A 146 -8.91 10.40 26.33
CA TRP A 146 -10.13 10.74 25.60
C TRP A 146 -11.08 11.66 26.37
N SER A 147 -10.71 12.17 27.53
CA SER A 147 -11.54 13.01 28.42
C SER A 147 -11.98 14.31 27.74
N ASP A 148 -11.17 14.89 26.90
CA ASP A 148 -11.59 16.03 26.06
C ASP A 148 -12.19 15.52 24.74
N LYS A 149 -13.49 15.29 24.76
CA LYS A 149 -14.26 14.70 23.67
C LYS A 149 -14.86 15.72 22.73
N SER A 150 -14.55 16.99 22.91
CA SER A 150 -15.06 18.06 22.07
C SER A 150 -14.68 17.83 20.60
N PHE A 151 -13.46 17.38 20.33
CA PHE A 151 -13.01 17.16 18.96
C PHE A 151 -13.72 15.99 18.24
N TRP A 152 -14.27 15.01 18.97
CA TRP A 152 -15.06 13.93 18.36
C TRP A 152 -16.44 14.41 17.88
N LYS A 153 -16.98 15.47 18.47
CA LYS A 153 -18.30 16.01 18.13
C LYS A 153 -18.27 16.95 16.93
N GLU A 154 -17.14 17.58 16.70
CA GLU A 154 -16.99 18.61 15.66
C GLU A 154 -16.47 18.08 14.33
N ASP A 155 -15.99 16.82 14.28
CA ASP A 155 -15.48 16.24 13.06
C ASP A 155 -16.61 15.97 12.06
N LYS A 156 -16.65 16.77 11.00
CA LYS A 156 -17.65 16.67 9.93
C LYS A 156 -17.62 15.33 9.19
N TYR A 157 -16.49 14.65 9.22
CA TYR A 157 -16.28 13.37 8.56
C TYR A 157 -16.30 12.19 9.52
N SER A 158 -16.55 12.41 10.81
CA SER A 158 -16.66 11.31 11.75
C SER A 158 -17.85 10.42 11.40
N VAL A 159 -17.63 9.12 11.48
CA VAL A 159 -18.68 8.12 11.30
C VAL A 159 -19.38 7.86 12.60
N LYS A 160 -20.69 7.56 12.53
CA LYS A 160 -21.49 7.23 13.73
C LYS A 160 -21.83 5.74 13.69
N PRO A 161 -21.30 4.95 14.66
CA PRO A 161 -21.73 3.57 14.83
C PRO A 161 -23.22 3.47 15.15
N ILE A 162 -23.86 2.42 14.67
CA ILE A 162 -25.30 2.19 14.87
C ILE A 162 -25.63 1.99 16.36
N LEU A 163 -24.77 1.25 17.05
CA LEU A 163 -24.98 0.91 18.46
C LEU A 163 -24.76 2.09 19.43
N ARG A 164 -23.98 3.10 19.04
CA ARG A 164 -23.70 4.26 19.89
C ARG A 164 -24.98 5.02 20.29
N GLY A 165 -25.88 5.26 19.33
CA GLY A 165 -27.11 6.02 19.58
C GLY A 165 -28.16 5.27 20.37
N ASN A 166 -28.19 3.93 20.26
CA ASN A 166 -29.26 3.10 20.80
C ASN A 166 -28.90 2.36 22.09
N LEU A 167 -27.67 1.83 22.17
CA LEU A 167 -27.27 0.95 23.26
C LEU A 167 -26.16 1.55 24.15
N LEU A 168 -25.31 2.41 23.59
CA LEU A 168 -24.09 2.91 24.23
C LEU A 168 -24.08 4.44 24.38
N SER A 169 -25.23 5.07 24.53
CA SER A 169 -25.36 6.52 24.65
C SER A 169 -24.57 7.15 25.81
N GLY A 170 -24.26 6.35 26.88
CA GLY A 170 -23.43 6.77 28.02
C GLY A 170 -21.93 6.48 27.86
N VAL A 171 -21.52 5.75 26.82
CA VAL A 171 -20.10 5.44 26.61
C VAL A 171 -19.46 6.62 25.89
N CYS A 172 -18.44 7.16 26.52
CA CYS A 172 -17.70 8.31 25.98
C CYS A 172 -16.52 7.93 25.09
N ASN A 173 -15.89 6.78 25.33
CA ASN A 173 -14.74 6.31 24.55
C ASN A 173 -15.12 5.96 23.11
N PRO A 174 -14.22 6.10 22.14
CA PRO A 174 -14.48 5.66 20.78
C PRO A 174 -14.78 4.16 20.71
N ILE A 175 -15.64 3.78 19.78
CA ILE A 175 -16.03 2.39 19.59
C ILE A 175 -15.85 1.97 18.14
N TYR A 176 -15.70 0.68 17.94
CA TYR A 176 -15.85 0.05 16.62
C TYR A 176 -16.84 -1.10 16.67
N GLU A 177 -17.54 -1.30 15.60
CA GLU A 177 -18.51 -2.38 15.44
C GLU A 177 -18.41 -2.99 14.06
N GLY A 178 -18.72 -4.28 13.95
CA GLY A 178 -18.72 -4.97 12.69
C GLY A 178 -19.73 -6.11 12.62
N PHE A 179 -20.12 -6.38 11.40
CA PHE A 179 -21.05 -7.43 11.03
C PHE A 179 -20.52 -8.11 9.77
N ASP A 180 -20.35 -9.43 9.85
CA ASP A 180 -19.89 -10.27 8.77
C ASP A 180 -20.88 -11.39 8.51
N LEU A 181 -21.22 -11.60 7.24
CA LEU A 181 -22.04 -12.72 6.79
C LEU A 181 -21.43 -13.33 5.54
N SER A 182 -21.27 -14.64 5.50
CA SER A 182 -20.99 -15.35 4.28
C SER A 182 -21.80 -16.63 4.19
N HIS A 183 -22.25 -16.96 2.98
CA HIS A 183 -22.97 -18.18 2.68
C HIS A 183 -22.44 -18.78 1.39
N ALA A 184 -22.23 -20.10 1.38
CA ALA A 184 -21.77 -20.83 0.22
C ALA A 184 -22.58 -22.14 0.09
N ARG A 185 -23.08 -22.40 -1.11
CA ARG A 185 -23.95 -23.56 -1.39
C ARG A 185 -23.80 -24.03 -2.83
N ARG A 186 -23.89 -25.35 -3.03
CA ARG A 186 -24.10 -25.95 -4.34
C ARG A 186 -25.60 -26.16 -4.60
N ILE A 187 -26.09 -25.74 -5.75
CA ILE A 187 -27.47 -25.88 -6.21
C ILE A 187 -27.44 -26.49 -7.60
N GLY A 188 -27.69 -27.80 -7.69
CA GLY A 188 -27.52 -28.54 -8.93
C GLY A 188 -26.07 -28.45 -9.44
N ASN A 189 -25.88 -27.95 -10.64
CA ASN A 189 -24.58 -27.73 -11.25
C ASN A 189 -23.96 -26.35 -10.94
N PHE A 190 -24.60 -25.55 -10.10
CA PHE A 190 -24.13 -24.23 -9.73
C PHE A 190 -23.52 -24.23 -8.34
N ASP A 191 -22.30 -23.70 -8.22
CA ASP A 191 -21.74 -23.27 -6.96
C ASP A 191 -22.03 -21.78 -6.80
N VAL A 192 -22.71 -21.41 -5.70
CA VAL A 192 -23.06 -20.04 -5.39
C VAL A 192 -22.48 -19.67 -4.03
N SER A 193 -21.78 -18.57 -3.95
CA SER A 193 -21.40 -17.99 -2.66
C SER A 193 -21.62 -16.48 -2.65
N GLY A 194 -21.90 -15.95 -1.48
CA GLY A 194 -22.03 -14.52 -1.23
C GLY A 194 -21.49 -14.13 0.12
N SER A 195 -21.00 -12.90 0.22
CA SER A 195 -20.49 -12.34 1.46
C SER A 195 -20.88 -10.88 1.61
N LEU A 196 -21.02 -10.45 2.86
CA LEU A 196 -21.34 -9.09 3.25
C LEU A 196 -20.49 -8.73 4.48
N ASN A 197 -19.86 -7.56 4.45
CA ASN A 197 -19.17 -6.97 5.59
C ASN A 197 -19.67 -5.55 5.79
N LEU A 198 -20.08 -5.24 7.01
CA LEU A 198 -20.37 -3.91 7.50
C LEU A 198 -19.41 -3.60 8.65
N PHE A 199 -18.71 -2.51 8.59
CA PHE A 199 -17.76 -2.12 9.62
C PHE A 199 -17.80 -0.62 9.83
N THR A 200 -17.82 -0.21 11.09
CA THR A 200 -17.74 1.20 11.48
C THR A 200 -16.79 1.31 12.66
N ASP A 201 -15.84 2.20 12.56
CA ASP A 201 -14.81 2.49 13.57
C ASP A 201 -14.72 4.01 13.72
N GLU A 202 -14.88 4.51 14.93
CA GLU A 202 -14.67 5.94 15.24
C GLU A 202 -13.17 6.29 15.29
N GLY A 203 -12.30 5.27 15.42
CA GLY A 203 -10.86 5.41 15.57
C GLY A 203 -10.43 5.89 16.96
N TYR A 204 -9.19 5.61 17.32
CA TYR A 204 -8.60 6.02 18.60
C TYR A 204 -7.93 7.41 18.53
N ARG A 205 -7.98 8.05 17.40
CA ARG A 205 -7.41 9.39 17.14
C ARG A 205 -8.30 10.15 16.15
N GLN A 206 -8.22 11.47 16.18
CA GLN A 206 -8.94 12.30 15.22
C GLN A 206 -8.55 11.92 13.78
N GLN A 207 -9.50 11.90 12.84
CA GLN A 207 -9.28 11.39 11.47
C GLN A 207 -8.80 9.93 11.41
N GLY A 208 -9.03 9.14 12.44
CA GLY A 208 -8.76 7.70 12.45
C GLY A 208 -9.96 6.84 12.11
N TYR A 209 -11.09 7.46 11.74
CA TYR A 209 -12.34 6.75 11.48
C TYR A 209 -12.33 5.90 10.21
N ASN A 210 -13.18 4.86 10.20
CA ASN A 210 -13.40 4.00 9.05
C ASN A 210 -14.85 3.55 9.00
N LYS A 211 -15.49 3.66 7.83
CA LYS A 211 -16.83 3.12 7.57
C LYS A 211 -16.78 2.34 6.26
N ARG A 212 -16.94 1.03 6.36
CA ARG A 212 -16.81 0.10 5.24
C ARG A 212 -18.09 -0.67 5.01
N PHE A 213 -18.52 -0.69 3.76
CA PHE A 213 -19.49 -1.61 3.20
C PHE A 213 -18.80 -2.42 2.11
N ARG A 214 -18.77 -3.74 2.26
CA ARG A 214 -18.27 -4.64 1.22
C ARG A 214 -19.28 -5.75 0.97
N MET A 215 -19.47 -6.09 -0.30
CA MET A 215 -20.29 -7.19 -0.75
C MET A 215 -19.55 -7.93 -1.86
N GLY A 216 -19.48 -9.25 -1.74
CA GLY A 216 -18.85 -10.09 -2.73
C GLY A 216 -19.66 -11.35 -3.04
N GLY A 217 -19.34 -11.98 -4.17
CA GLY A 217 -19.99 -13.23 -4.55
C GLY A 217 -19.27 -13.98 -5.64
N ASN A 218 -19.56 -15.27 -5.72
CA ASN A 218 -19.09 -16.16 -6.77
C ASN A 218 -20.25 -16.96 -7.34
N LEU A 219 -20.29 -17.08 -8.66
CA LEU A 219 -21.14 -18.02 -9.38
C LEU A 219 -20.28 -18.88 -10.28
N THR A 220 -20.31 -20.19 -10.07
CA THR A 220 -19.58 -21.16 -10.89
C THR A 220 -20.55 -22.20 -11.41
N TYR A 221 -20.54 -22.41 -12.72
CA TYR A 221 -21.27 -23.51 -13.36
C TYR A 221 -20.33 -24.65 -13.66
N HIS A 222 -20.74 -25.88 -13.32
CA HIS A 222 -20.05 -27.13 -13.63
C HIS A 222 -20.77 -27.82 -14.79
N GLN A 223 -20.09 -27.91 -15.92
CA GLN A 223 -20.64 -28.61 -17.08
C GLN A 223 -20.80 -30.09 -16.79
N PRO A 224 -22.03 -30.65 -16.85
CA PRO A 224 -22.24 -32.09 -16.68
C PRO A 224 -21.80 -32.89 -17.92
N ASP A 225 -21.79 -34.22 -17.79
CA ASP A 225 -21.63 -35.18 -18.88
C ASP A 225 -20.36 -35.06 -19.72
N MET A 226 -19.28 -34.65 -19.08
CA MET A 226 -17.93 -34.51 -19.71
C MET A 226 -17.05 -35.76 -19.52
N GLY A 227 -17.60 -36.87 -19.00
CA GLY A 227 -16.81 -38.07 -18.63
C GLY A 227 -15.84 -37.74 -17.50
N MET A 228 -14.54 -38.08 -17.64
CA MET A 228 -13.52 -37.69 -16.68
C MET A 228 -13.03 -36.26 -16.81
N LYS A 229 -13.42 -35.55 -17.87
CA LYS A 229 -13.05 -34.17 -18.10
C LYS A 229 -13.91 -33.22 -17.27
N LEU A 230 -13.30 -32.12 -16.81
CA LEU A 230 -14.00 -31.13 -15.99
C LEU A 230 -13.95 -29.78 -16.71
N LEU A 231 -15.12 -29.19 -16.91
CA LEU A 231 -15.26 -27.81 -17.40
C LEU A 231 -16.10 -27.04 -16.39
N ASN A 232 -15.52 -26.00 -15.83
CA ASN A 232 -16.27 -25.06 -15.03
C ASN A 232 -15.94 -23.62 -15.46
N TYR A 233 -16.96 -22.78 -15.41
CA TYR A 233 -16.84 -21.37 -15.75
C TYR A 233 -17.82 -20.54 -14.90
N GLY A 234 -17.50 -19.27 -14.78
CA GLY A 234 -18.27 -18.38 -13.93
C GLY A 234 -17.61 -17.05 -13.75
N PHE A 235 -17.97 -16.37 -12.68
CA PHE A 235 -17.37 -15.09 -12.33
C PHE A 235 -17.36 -14.88 -10.82
N ASN A 236 -16.39 -14.08 -10.36
CA ASN A 236 -16.43 -13.43 -9.05
C ASN A 236 -16.85 -11.99 -9.25
N ILE A 237 -17.56 -11.44 -8.28
CA ILE A 237 -17.94 -10.03 -8.23
C ILE A 237 -17.65 -9.49 -6.84
N ASP A 238 -17.16 -8.27 -6.76
CA ASP A 238 -16.91 -7.60 -5.48
C ASP A 238 -17.18 -6.11 -5.62
N PHE A 239 -17.79 -5.56 -4.58
CA PHE A 239 -18.06 -4.15 -4.42
C PHE A 239 -17.60 -3.69 -3.04
N LEU A 240 -16.85 -2.60 -3.01
CA LEU A 240 -16.41 -1.91 -1.80
C LEU A 240 -16.82 -0.45 -1.87
N SER A 241 -17.48 0.02 -0.82
CA SER A 241 -17.61 1.44 -0.51
C SER A 241 -16.99 1.69 0.86
N ASN A 242 -15.97 2.52 0.90
CA ASN A 242 -15.20 2.76 2.12
C ASN A 242 -14.99 4.26 2.31
N GLN A 243 -15.37 4.77 3.48
CA GLN A 243 -15.15 6.15 3.89
C GLN A 243 -14.22 6.13 5.10
N TYR A 244 -13.10 6.84 5.04
CA TYR A 244 -12.12 6.84 6.12
C TYR A 244 -11.34 8.14 6.21
N GLY A 245 -10.81 8.42 7.39
CA GLY A 245 -9.89 9.50 7.61
C GLY A 245 -8.45 9.08 7.28
N ASP A 246 -7.69 9.96 6.69
CA ASP A 246 -6.29 9.73 6.32
C ASP A 246 -5.37 10.49 7.29
N PHE A 247 -5.00 9.82 8.38
CA PHE A 247 -4.09 10.36 9.37
C PHE A 247 -2.65 10.09 8.94
N PHE A 248 -1.98 11.10 8.43
CA PHE A 248 -0.60 10.97 7.92
C PHE A 248 0.46 11.40 8.94
N ILE A 249 0.35 12.62 9.45
CA ILE A 249 1.29 13.18 10.43
C ILE A 249 0.49 13.76 11.60
N TRP A 250 0.98 13.60 12.83
CA TRP A 250 0.44 14.23 14.02
C TRP A 250 0.72 15.76 14.02
N ARG A 251 -0.10 16.51 14.70
CA ARG A 251 -0.02 17.97 14.79
C ARG A 251 1.26 18.45 15.48
N SER A 252 1.59 17.83 16.61
CA SER A 252 2.80 18.13 17.38
C SER A 252 3.19 16.94 18.27
N PRO A 253 4.39 16.91 18.85
CA PRO A 253 4.79 15.88 19.81
C PRO A 253 3.88 15.78 21.05
N THR A 254 3.16 16.85 21.40
CA THR A 254 2.21 16.89 22.51
C THR A 254 0.76 16.64 22.07
N GLU A 255 0.47 16.72 20.77
CA GLU A 255 -0.86 16.47 20.21
C GLU A 255 -0.86 15.30 19.21
N VAL A 256 -0.33 14.16 19.65
CA VAL A 256 -0.10 12.96 18.83
C VAL A 256 -1.38 12.31 18.30
N TYR A 257 -2.53 12.61 18.89
CA TYR A 257 -3.84 12.09 18.46
C TYR A 257 -4.60 13.04 17.53
N LYS A 258 -4.06 14.22 17.27
CA LYS A 258 -4.62 15.17 16.30
C LYS A 258 -3.79 15.16 15.02
N PRO A 259 -4.42 15.14 13.85
CA PRO A 259 -3.69 15.24 12.58
C PRO A 259 -3.10 16.64 12.43
N SER A 260 -2.00 16.74 11.70
CA SER A 260 -1.58 18.03 11.18
C SER A 260 -2.69 18.61 10.30
N PRO A 261 -3.00 19.90 10.39
CA PRO A 261 -4.03 20.55 9.56
C PRO A 261 -3.82 20.32 8.06
N PHE A 262 -2.58 20.16 7.64
CA PHE A 262 -2.19 19.89 6.26
C PHE A 262 -2.63 18.54 5.73
N THR A 263 -2.64 17.55 6.61
CA THR A 263 -2.92 16.16 6.26
C THR A 263 -4.28 15.71 6.78
N ASN A 264 -5.10 16.64 7.21
CA ASN A 264 -6.47 16.39 7.65
C ASN A 264 -7.36 16.17 6.42
N MET A 265 -7.40 14.93 5.93
CA MET A 265 -8.15 14.54 4.74
C MET A 265 -9.10 13.40 5.04
N GLY A 266 -10.31 13.50 4.48
CA GLY A 266 -11.21 12.35 4.35
C GLY A 266 -11.03 11.70 2.98
N ARG A 267 -11.24 10.38 2.91
CA ARG A 267 -11.23 9.63 1.66
C ARG A 267 -12.50 8.79 1.53
N GLU A 268 -12.97 8.68 0.32
CA GLU A 268 -14.04 7.76 -0.07
C GLU A 268 -13.56 6.92 -1.24
N ASP A 269 -13.38 5.63 -1.02
CA ASP A 269 -12.98 4.68 -2.05
C ASP A 269 -14.18 3.84 -2.45
N ASN A 270 -14.59 3.92 -3.71
CA ASN A 270 -15.61 3.09 -4.28
C ASN A 270 -15.01 2.20 -5.36
N ASN A 271 -14.94 0.91 -5.09
CA ASN A 271 -14.31 -0.08 -5.95
C ASN A 271 -15.33 -1.14 -6.38
N PHE A 272 -15.26 -1.51 -7.63
CA PHE A 272 -16.05 -2.60 -8.21
C PHE A 272 -15.17 -3.44 -9.11
N HIS A 273 -15.29 -4.77 -9.01
CA HIS A 273 -14.71 -5.63 -10.03
C HIS A 273 -15.58 -6.84 -10.33
N ILE A 274 -15.41 -7.35 -11.54
CA ILE A 274 -15.92 -8.62 -11.99
C ILE A 274 -14.81 -9.41 -12.64
N ASP A 275 -14.64 -10.66 -12.21
CA ASP A 275 -13.59 -11.56 -12.63
C ASP A 275 -14.17 -12.81 -13.29
N PRO A 276 -14.45 -12.80 -14.61
CA PRO A 276 -14.87 -14.00 -15.33
C PRO A 276 -13.74 -15.01 -15.42
N PHE A 277 -14.07 -16.29 -15.38
CA PHE A 277 -13.09 -17.36 -15.53
C PHE A 277 -13.66 -18.59 -16.23
N VAL A 278 -12.75 -19.34 -16.85
CA VAL A 278 -12.99 -20.66 -17.42
C VAL A 278 -11.85 -21.59 -17.01
N ASN A 279 -12.19 -22.74 -16.45
CA ASN A 279 -11.23 -23.79 -16.13
C ASN A 279 -11.62 -25.08 -16.84
N TYR A 280 -10.72 -25.62 -17.62
CA TYR A 280 -10.84 -26.93 -18.25
C TYR A 280 -9.73 -27.84 -17.76
N VAL A 281 -10.10 -29.05 -17.32
CA VAL A 281 -9.15 -30.06 -16.86
C VAL A 281 -9.44 -31.36 -17.59
N ASN A 282 -8.42 -31.93 -18.20
CA ASN A 282 -8.49 -33.26 -18.80
C ASN A 282 -7.51 -34.20 -18.06
N PRO A 283 -8.00 -35.02 -17.11
CA PRO A 283 -7.17 -35.95 -16.36
C PRO A 283 -6.57 -37.09 -17.23
N GLU A 284 -7.24 -37.48 -18.32
CA GLU A 284 -6.79 -38.55 -19.21
C GLU A 284 -5.42 -38.26 -19.82
N ASN A 285 -5.19 -37.00 -20.18
CA ASN A 285 -3.90 -36.58 -20.74
C ASN A 285 -3.10 -35.67 -19.82
N GLY A 286 -3.58 -35.41 -18.59
CA GLY A 286 -2.91 -34.59 -17.59
C GLY A 286 -2.81 -33.10 -17.96
N THR A 287 -3.72 -32.56 -18.80
CA THR A 287 -3.72 -31.16 -19.18
C THR A 287 -4.77 -30.34 -18.44
N SER A 288 -4.47 -29.08 -18.21
CA SER A 288 -5.47 -28.11 -17.76
C SER A 288 -5.24 -26.72 -18.39
N HIS A 289 -6.33 -26.06 -18.65
CA HIS A 289 -6.38 -24.68 -19.17
C HIS A 289 -7.17 -23.80 -18.20
N LYS A 290 -6.62 -22.65 -17.86
CA LYS A 290 -7.30 -21.65 -17.05
C LYS A 290 -7.25 -20.31 -17.78
N ILE A 291 -8.40 -19.68 -17.94
CA ILE A 291 -8.53 -18.32 -18.44
C ILE A 291 -9.20 -17.52 -17.34
N LYS A 292 -8.64 -16.38 -17.00
CA LYS A 292 -9.21 -15.42 -16.07
C LYS A 292 -9.19 -14.03 -16.68
N GLY A 293 -10.26 -13.29 -16.51
CA GLY A 293 -10.32 -11.88 -16.84
C GLY A 293 -10.61 -11.06 -15.59
N ARG A 294 -10.36 -9.78 -15.64
CA ARG A 294 -10.84 -8.78 -14.67
C ARG A 294 -11.24 -7.51 -15.40
N PHE A 295 -12.39 -7.01 -15.05
CA PHE A 295 -12.73 -5.61 -15.18
C PHE A 295 -12.79 -5.02 -13.78
N TYR A 296 -11.97 -4.00 -13.53
CA TYR A 296 -11.93 -3.27 -12.26
C TYR A 296 -12.19 -1.79 -12.51
N TYR A 297 -13.01 -1.21 -11.67
CA TYR A 297 -13.29 0.23 -11.64
C TYR A 297 -13.08 0.74 -10.23
N SER A 298 -12.43 1.88 -10.10
CA SER A 298 -12.24 2.61 -8.84
C SER A 298 -12.58 4.07 -9.03
N ALA A 299 -13.28 4.63 -8.05
CA ALA A 299 -13.50 6.07 -7.92
C ALA A 299 -13.09 6.47 -6.50
N ASP A 300 -12.01 7.24 -6.40
CA ASP A 300 -11.43 7.66 -5.12
C ASP A 300 -11.65 9.16 -4.96
N ASN A 301 -12.45 9.55 -3.97
CA ASN A 301 -12.70 10.94 -3.61
C ASN A 301 -11.79 11.32 -2.46
N ILE A 302 -11.02 12.39 -2.64
CA ILE A 302 -10.28 13.04 -1.58
C ILE A 302 -11.09 14.26 -1.17
N VAL A 303 -11.52 14.27 0.09
CA VAL A 303 -12.30 15.37 0.65
C VAL A 303 -11.43 16.08 1.68
N ARG A 304 -11.02 17.29 1.39
CA ARG A 304 -10.36 18.13 2.37
C ARG A 304 -11.43 18.81 3.21
N PRO A 305 -11.43 18.62 4.55
CA PRO A 305 -12.31 19.42 5.41
C PRO A 305 -12.02 20.90 5.20
N ASN A 306 -13.06 21.74 5.34
CA ASN A 306 -12.83 23.16 5.51
C ASN A 306 -11.90 23.30 6.72
N GLN A 307 -10.71 23.78 6.49
CA GLN A 307 -9.90 24.30 7.58
C GLN A 307 -10.63 25.57 8.05
N GLY A 308 -11.41 25.40 9.12
CA GLY A 308 -12.25 26.48 9.64
C GLY A 308 -11.48 27.61 10.32
N ALA A 309 -10.14 27.54 10.34
CA ALA A 309 -9.29 28.63 10.76
C ALA A 309 -9.11 29.58 9.58
N SER A 310 -9.63 30.79 9.68
CA SER A 310 -9.19 31.88 8.81
C SER A 310 -7.70 32.15 9.07
N ILE A 311 -7.01 32.74 8.12
CA ILE A 311 -5.63 33.19 8.38
C ILE A 311 -5.58 34.07 9.64
N MET A 312 -6.64 34.79 9.94
CA MET A 312 -6.77 35.64 11.14
C MET A 312 -6.82 34.79 12.42
N ASP A 313 -7.48 33.64 12.39
CA ASP A 313 -7.49 32.74 13.54
C ASP A 313 -6.10 32.08 13.73
N ILE A 314 -5.42 31.74 12.64
CA ILE A 314 -4.05 31.21 12.68
C ILE A 314 -3.11 32.27 13.27
N LEU A 315 -3.10 33.48 12.72
CA LEU A 315 -2.26 34.58 13.19
C LEU A 315 -2.56 34.94 14.66
N GLY A 316 -3.85 34.95 15.05
CA GLY A 316 -4.25 35.22 16.43
C GLY A 316 -3.75 34.12 17.37
N ASN A 317 -3.83 32.84 16.99
CA ASN A 317 -3.31 31.72 17.77
C ASN A 317 -1.79 31.74 17.91
N MET A 318 -1.08 32.29 16.94
CA MET A 318 0.37 32.50 16.97
C MET A 318 0.77 33.69 17.88
N GLY A 319 -0.21 34.35 18.53
CA GLY A 319 0.03 35.48 19.44
C GLY A 319 0.28 36.80 18.75
N THR A 320 -0.08 36.93 17.47
CA THR A 320 0.00 38.18 16.73
C THR A 320 -1.00 39.18 17.33
N ASP A 321 -0.55 40.39 17.64
CA ASP A 321 -1.43 41.41 18.19
C ASP A 321 -2.47 41.90 17.16
N ALA A 322 -3.61 42.36 17.65
CA ALA A 322 -4.74 42.73 16.82
C ALA A 322 -4.42 43.88 15.84
N GLN A 323 -3.47 44.75 16.20
CA GLN A 323 -3.07 45.88 15.33
C GLN A 323 -2.24 45.37 14.14
N THR A 324 -1.31 44.44 14.39
CA THR A 324 -0.53 43.79 13.33
C THR A 324 -1.44 43.01 12.39
N ILE A 325 -2.45 42.30 12.91
CA ILE A 325 -3.45 41.58 12.09
C ILE A 325 -4.24 42.59 11.22
N GLN A 326 -4.68 43.73 11.79
CA GLN A 326 -5.39 44.77 11.04
C GLN A 326 -4.51 45.41 9.98
N ASN A 327 -3.22 45.67 10.28
CA ASN A 327 -2.27 46.23 9.32
C ASN A 327 -2.08 45.28 8.14
N ILE A 328 -1.89 43.99 8.38
CA ILE A 328 -1.79 42.96 7.34
C ILE A 328 -3.07 42.90 6.49
N ALA A 329 -4.23 42.93 7.13
CA ALA A 329 -5.53 42.98 6.44
C ALA A 329 -5.72 44.27 5.63
N GLY A 330 -5.13 45.36 6.08
CA GLY A 330 -5.11 46.66 5.40
C GLY A 330 -4.04 46.83 4.31
N GLY A 331 -3.19 45.80 4.11
CA GLY A 331 -2.11 45.78 3.11
C GLY A 331 -0.78 46.34 3.61
N ASP A 332 -0.59 46.53 4.91
CA ASP A 332 0.69 46.95 5.50
C ASP A 332 1.45 45.70 6.01
N TYR A 333 2.48 45.29 5.26
CA TYR A 333 3.32 44.15 5.52
C TYR A 333 4.68 44.50 6.12
N SER A 334 4.86 45.73 6.61
CA SER A 334 6.13 46.23 7.14
C SER A 334 6.70 45.37 8.28
N SER A 335 5.82 44.71 9.06
CA SER A 335 6.20 43.76 10.12
C SER A 335 6.95 42.52 9.61
N PHE A 336 6.80 42.15 8.34
CA PHE A 336 7.52 41.00 7.74
C PHE A 336 8.89 41.38 7.15
N TYR A 337 9.22 42.66 6.99
CA TYR A 337 10.50 43.07 6.42
C TYR A 337 11.72 42.50 7.13
N PRO A 338 11.80 42.47 8.49
CA PRO A 338 12.97 41.92 9.16
C PRO A 338 13.17 40.43 8.86
N ALA A 339 12.07 39.67 8.74
CA ALA A 339 12.11 38.24 8.39
C ALA A 339 12.64 38.03 6.96
N LEU A 340 12.17 38.84 6.02
CA LEU A 340 12.59 38.76 4.62
C LEU A 340 14.06 39.17 4.44
N VAL A 341 14.52 40.20 5.18
CA VAL A 341 15.93 40.60 5.20
C VAL A 341 16.80 39.52 5.82
N GLY A 342 16.34 38.84 6.88
CA GLY A 342 17.03 37.70 7.51
C GLY A 342 17.21 36.52 6.56
N ILE A 343 16.16 36.19 5.80
CA ILE A 343 16.21 35.17 4.74
C ILE A 343 17.26 35.55 3.68
N GLY A 344 17.16 36.77 3.16
CA GLY A 344 18.07 37.28 2.12
C GLY A 344 19.53 37.28 2.55
N SER A 345 19.83 37.74 3.77
CA SER A 345 21.19 37.80 4.29
C SER A 345 21.78 36.45 4.56
N GLY A 346 21.01 35.49 5.11
CA GLY A 346 21.46 34.12 5.35
C GLY A 346 21.73 33.37 4.05
N LEU A 347 20.87 33.55 3.04
CA LEU A 347 21.06 32.97 1.70
C LEU A 347 22.28 33.53 0.99
N ILE A 348 22.51 34.85 1.07
CA ILE A 348 23.67 35.56 0.47
C ILE A 348 24.97 35.06 1.10
N ASN A 349 24.98 34.79 2.40
CA ASN A 349 26.16 34.31 3.12
C ASN A 349 26.38 32.79 2.96
N GLY A 350 25.53 32.07 2.24
CA GLY A 350 25.68 30.65 1.98
C GLY A 350 25.47 29.75 3.20
N ASN A 351 24.85 30.28 4.26
CA ASN A 351 24.57 29.56 5.50
C ASN A 351 23.06 29.34 5.67
N LEU A 352 22.60 28.15 5.29
CA LEU A 352 21.18 27.80 5.38
C LEU A 352 20.68 27.77 6.83
N GLU A 353 21.54 27.40 7.78
CA GLU A 353 21.20 27.36 9.21
C GLU A 353 20.99 28.77 9.74
N ASP A 354 21.85 29.73 9.37
CA ASP A 354 21.69 31.14 9.73
C ASP A 354 20.48 31.76 9.02
N ALA A 355 20.21 31.39 7.77
CA ALA A 355 19.00 31.82 7.07
C ALA A 355 17.75 31.32 7.77
N MET A 356 17.68 30.05 8.12
CA MET A 356 16.57 29.43 8.85
C MET A 356 16.42 30.03 10.25
N ASN A 357 17.51 30.19 10.99
CA ASN A 357 17.50 30.81 12.31
C ASN A 357 17.09 32.28 12.24
N GLY A 358 17.51 33.03 11.22
CA GLY A 358 17.06 34.36 10.98
C GLY A 358 15.56 34.47 10.69
N VAL A 359 15.03 33.50 9.91
CA VAL A 359 13.58 33.34 9.66
C VAL A 359 12.83 33.06 10.94
N PHE A 360 13.23 32.06 11.70
CA PHE A 360 12.53 31.66 12.94
C PHE A 360 12.64 32.75 14.01
N THR A 361 13.79 33.43 14.14
CA THR A 361 13.95 34.54 15.08
C THR A 361 13.07 35.74 14.70
N SER A 362 13.03 36.07 13.43
CA SER A 362 12.24 37.20 12.94
C SER A 362 10.75 36.90 12.97
N LEU A 363 10.34 35.68 12.61
CA LEU A 363 8.96 35.23 12.74
C LEU A 363 8.56 35.09 14.21
N GLY A 364 9.47 34.66 15.10
CA GLY A 364 9.22 34.61 16.54
C GLY A 364 8.99 35.98 17.18
N ASN A 365 9.55 37.06 16.62
CA ASN A 365 9.25 38.42 17.05
C ASN A 365 7.86 38.89 16.62
N ILE A 366 7.39 38.43 15.46
CA ILE A 366 6.05 38.73 14.92
C ILE A 366 5.00 37.86 15.58
N PHE A 367 5.37 36.62 15.88
CA PHE A 367 4.50 35.57 16.40
C PHE A 367 5.06 34.98 17.71
N PRO A 368 5.05 35.72 18.82
CA PRO A 368 5.77 35.37 20.05
C PRO A 368 5.29 34.08 20.73
N ASN A 369 4.08 33.65 20.44
CA ASN A 369 3.49 32.43 21.00
C ASN A 369 3.44 31.27 19.97
N ALA A 370 4.02 31.46 18.78
CA ALA A 370 3.96 30.46 17.74
C ALA A 370 4.81 29.22 18.09
N THR A 371 4.21 28.07 17.94
CA THR A 371 4.89 26.77 17.98
C THR A 371 5.37 26.41 16.58
N THR A 372 6.24 25.41 16.45
CA THR A 372 6.64 24.87 15.14
C THR A 372 5.42 24.42 14.33
N ALA A 373 4.37 23.95 15.02
CA ALA A 373 3.11 23.54 14.37
C ALA A 373 2.39 24.75 13.75
N ASP A 374 2.33 25.89 14.45
CA ASP A 374 1.68 27.09 13.94
C ASP A 374 2.41 27.66 12.71
N TYR A 375 3.74 27.62 12.70
CA TYR A 375 4.52 27.99 11.49
C TYR A 375 4.22 27.04 10.33
N CYS A 376 4.10 25.76 10.64
CA CYS A 376 3.67 24.79 9.66
C CYS A 376 2.25 25.10 9.16
N ASP A 377 1.31 25.45 10.01
CA ASP A 377 -0.06 25.83 9.64
C ASP A 377 -0.08 27.04 8.71
N LEU A 378 0.71 28.06 9.01
CA LEU A 378 0.84 29.26 8.18
C LEU A 378 1.44 28.94 6.80
N ILE A 379 2.52 28.17 6.76
CA ILE A 379 3.16 27.75 5.50
C ILE A 379 2.17 26.99 4.63
N SER A 380 1.41 26.08 5.19
CA SER A 380 0.41 25.32 4.45
C SER A 380 -0.71 26.17 3.90
N TRP A 381 -1.22 27.03 4.75
CA TRP A 381 -2.27 27.93 4.32
C TRP A 381 -1.81 28.79 3.13
N VAL A 382 -0.58 29.34 3.20
CA VAL A 382 0.06 30.06 2.10
C VAL A 382 0.16 29.22 0.84
N MET A 383 0.51 27.92 0.97
CA MET A 383 0.70 27.05 -0.18
C MET A 383 -0.60 26.48 -0.75
N ASP A 384 -1.62 26.29 0.08
CA ASP A 384 -2.97 25.90 -0.38
C ASP A 384 -3.66 27.02 -1.16
N ASN A 385 -3.28 28.26 -0.90
CA ASN A 385 -3.83 29.45 -1.54
C ASN A 385 -2.91 30.03 -2.64
N GLY A 386 -1.71 29.50 -2.81
CA GLY A 386 -0.70 29.86 -3.79
C GLY A 386 0.20 31.01 -3.33
N LEU A 387 1.49 30.96 -3.65
CA LEU A 387 2.38 32.10 -3.57
C LEU A 387 2.23 32.95 -4.83
N PRO A 388 2.42 34.28 -4.72
CA PRO A 388 2.49 35.15 -5.91
C PRO A 388 3.60 34.65 -6.84
N SER A 389 3.33 34.67 -8.14
CA SER A 389 4.26 34.14 -9.15
C SER A 389 5.54 34.98 -9.33
N ASP A 390 5.58 36.17 -8.73
CA ASP A 390 6.72 37.10 -8.83
C ASP A 390 7.25 37.46 -7.44
N LEU A 391 8.23 36.74 -6.96
CA LEU A 391 9.01 37.04 -5.76
C LEU A 391 10.25 37.93 -6.07
N GLY A 392 10.50 38.26 -7.34
CA GLY A 392 11.68 39.04 -7.77
C GLY A 392 11.76 40.43 -7.18
N GLY A 393 10.64 41.00 -6.73
CA GLY A 393 10.60 42.31 -6.05
C GLY A 393 11.15 42.32 -4.63
N LEU A 394 11.21 41.15 -3.96
CA LEU A 394 11.67 41.03 -2.56
C LEU A 394 13.16 41.38 -2.38
N THR A 395 13.97 41.18 -3.42
CA THR A 395 15.41 41.48 -3.38
C THR A 395 15.71 42.99 -3.35
N ASN A 396 14.74 43.85 -3.74
CA ASN A 396 14.88 45.27 -3.80
C ASN A 396 14.13 46.03 -2.66
N GLY A 397 13.60 45.29 -1.68
CA GLY A 397 12.85 45.89 -0.55
C GLY A 397 11.48 46.46 -0.94
N GLN A 398 10.97 46.09 -2.10
CA GLN A 398 9.60 46.40 -2.54
C GLN A 398 8.77 45.15 -2.59
N LEU A 399 7.58 45.17 -2.01
CA LEU A 399 6.61 44.10 -2.17
C LEU A 399 6.11 44.09 -3.61
N PRO A 400 6.06 42.91 -4.25
CA PRO A 400 5.46 42.79 -5.58
C PRO A 400 4.03 43.33 -5.57
N GLY A 401 3.68 44.12 -6.61
CA GLY A 401 2.35 44.72 -6.74
C GLY A 401 1.22 43.69 -6.78
N ASP A 402 1.55 42.44 -7.11
CA ASP A 402 0.61 41.31 -7.17
C ASP A 402 0.38 40.63 -5.80
N LEU A 403 1.18 40.96 -4.76
CA LEU A 403 1.02 40.41 -3.42
C LEU A 403 -0.26 40.97 -2.75
N ILE A 404 -0.62 42.20 -2.99
CA ILE A 404 -1.80 42.85 -2.40
C ILE A 404 -3.11 42.22 -2.89
N PRO A 405 -3.34 42.06 -4.21
CA PRO A 405 -4.49 41.30 -4.74
C PRO A 405 -4.52 39.87 -4.25
N TRP A 406 -3.35 39.21 -4.18
CA TRP A 406 -3.23 37.83 -3.69
C TRP A 406 -3.64 37.70 -2.22
N VAL A 407 -3.15 38.55 -1.31
CA VAL A 407 -3.55 38.54 0.10
C VAL A 407 -5.04 38.84 0.25
N SER A 408 -5.60 39.82 -0.50
CA SER A 408 -7.03 40.11 -0.50
C SER A 408 -7.88 38.92 -0.98
N ASP A 409 -7.42 38.21 -2.00
CA ASP A 409 -8.09 37.08 -2.55
C ASP A 409 -8.00 35.82 -1.60
N VAL A 410 -6.89 35.72 -0.91
CA VAL A 410 -6.59 34.73 0.09
C VAL A 410 -7.42 34.93 1.37
N LEU A 411 -7.62 36.15 1.80
CA LEU A 411 -8.44 36.50 2.97
C LEU A 411 -9.96 36.39 2.70
N ASN A 412 -10.35 36.07 1.46
CA ASN A 412 -11.76 35.99 1.09
C ASN A 412 -12.41 34.73 1.66
N PRO A 413 -13.40 34.83 2.61
CA PRO A 413 -14.06 33.69 3.23
C PRO A 413 -14.80 32.78 2.26
N SER A 414 -15.11 33.22 1.05
CA SER A 414 -15.80 32.43 0.05
C SER A 414 -14.92 31.31 -0.58
N ARG A 415 -13.61 31.32 -0.35
CA ARG A 415 -12.69 30.23 -0.77
C ARG A 415 -12.74 28.98 0.09
N ASN A 416 -13.36 29.05 1.27
CA ASN A 416 -13.43 27.96 2.25
C ASN A 416 -14.46 26.87 1.88
N THR A 417 -14.69 26.58 0.61
CA THR A 417 -15.50 25.44 0.21
C THR A 417 -14.64 24.17 0.16
N PRO A 418 -15.13 23.04 0.72
CA PRO A 418 -14.41 21.78 0.63
C PRO A 418 -14.11 21.43 -0.82
N LYS A 419 -12.84 21.28 -1.17
CA LYS A 419 -12.46 20.82 -2.51
C LYS A 419 -12.51 19.30 -2.53
N THR A 420 -13.46 18.73 -3.27
CA THR A 420 -13.49 17.30 -3.55
C THR A 420 -12.78 17.02 -4.86
N GLN A 421 -11.78 16.15 -4.81
CA GLN A 421 -11.05 15.69 -5.99
C GLN A 421 -11.39 14.22 -6.23
N THR A 422 -11.88 13.90 -7.41
CA THR A 422 -12.28 12.53 -7.77
C THR A 422 -11.32 11.97 -8.79
N ASP A 423 -10.57 10.97 -8.38
CA ASP A 423 -9.74 10.15 -9.26
C ASP A 423 -10.52 8.93 -9.73
N LYS A 424 -10.44 8.58 -11.01
CA LYS A 424 -11.09 7.40 -11.58
C LYS A 424 -10.09 6.52 -12.27
N SER A 425 -10.12 5.22 -11.99
CA SER A 425 -9.32 4.24 -12.73
C SER A 425 -10.13 3.06 -13.23
N THR A 426 -9.73 2.54 -14.38
CA THR A 426 -10.22 1.28 -14.92
C THR A 426 -9.04 0.38 -15.21
N ASN A 427 -9.18 -0.91 -14.90
CA ASN A 427 -8.18 -1.92 -15.20
C ASN A 427 -8.84 -3.10 -15.91
N TYR A 428 -8.27 -3.50 -17.02
CA TYR A 428 -8.61 -4.70 -17.76
C TYR A 428 -7.44 -5.66 -17.66
N TYR A 429 -7.68 -6.86 -17.16
CA TYR A 429 -6.67 -7.89 -16.99
C TYR A 429 -7.12 -9.20 -17.62
N LEU A 430 -6.21 -9.90 -18.29
CA LEU A 430 -6.41 -11.22 -18.85
C LEU A 430 -5.21 -12.11 -18.49
N ASP A 431 -5.49 -13.29 -17.99
CA ASP A 431 -4.49 -14.31 -17.63
C ASP A 431 -4.89 -15.65 -18.27
N TYR A 432 -4.04 -16.19 -19.09
CA TYR A 432 -4.14 -17.55 -19.61
C TYR A 432 -3.03 -18.40 -19.04
N GLN A 433 -3.39 -19.59 -18.55
CA GLN A 433 -2.48 -20.57 -18.00
C GLN A 433 -2.77 -21.95 -18.56
N PHE A 434 -1.73 -22.60 -19.05
CA PHE A 434 -1.72 -24.01 -19.43
C PHE A 434 -0.84 -24.78 -18.49
N ASN A 435 -1.33 -25.97 -18.05
CA ASN A 435 -0.53 -26.94 -17.30
C ASN A 435 -0.58 -28.27 -17.99
N LYS A 436 0.53 -28.97 -18.01
CA LYS A 436 0.66 -30.37 -18.44
C LYS A 436 1.43 -31.13 -17.38
N LYS A 437 0.83 -32.21 -16.88
CA LYS A 437 1.46 -33.14 -15.94
C LYS A 437 1.62 -34.48 -16.64
N TRP A 438 2.77 -35.11 -16.46
CA TRP A 438 3.11 -36.46 -16.96
C TRP A 438 3.20 -37.44 -15.81
N ASP A 439 3.04 -38.71 -16.12
CA ASP A 439 3.17 -39.83 -15.12
C ASP A 439 4.59 -39.92 -14.57
N SER A 440 5.59 -39.45 -15.30
CA SER A 440 6.99 -39.36 -14.85
C SER A 440 7.20 -38.36 -13.69
N GLY A 441 6.16 -37.67 -13.25
CA GLY A 441 6.24 -36.59 -12.25
C GLY A 441 6.70 -35.22 -12.80
N ALA A 442 6.95 -35.13 -14.11
CA ALA A 442 7.21 -33.87 -14.79
C ALA A 442 5.94 -33.04 -14.89
N GLN A 443 6.09 -31.74 -14.77
CA GLN A 443 4.99 -30.78 -14.96
C GLN A 443 5.51 -29.51 -15.64
N ILE A 444 4.74 -29.01 -16.60
CA ILE A 444 4.94 -27.69 -17.21
C ILE A 444 3.78 -26.78 -16.81
N THR A 445 4.12 -25.57 -16.46
CA THR A 445 3.17 -24.46 -16.31
C THR A 445 3.63 -23.34 -17.24
N THR A 446 2.81 -22.93 -18.19
CA THR A 446 3.09 -21.83 -19.10
C THR A 446 1.87 -20.94 -19.27
N GLY A 447 2.08 -19.70 -19.67
CA GLY A 447 0.95 -18.81 -19.87
C GLY A 447 1.37 -17.41 -20.29
N ALA A 448 0.36 -16.56 -20.46
CA ALA A 448 0.52 -15.17 -20.82
C ALA A 448 -0.46 -14.30 -20.02
N THR A 449 -0.04 -13.07 -19.74
CA THR A 449 -0.86 -12.08 -19.07
C THR A 449 -0.87 -10.77 -19.86
N TYR A 450 -2.00 -10.10 -19.86
CA TYR A 450 -2.16 -8.74 -20.37
C TYR A 450 -2.90 -7.90 -19.37
N GLU A 451 -2.42 -6.69 -19.13
CA GLU A 451 -3.05 -5.69 -18.26
C GLU A 451 -3.06 -4.33 -18.95
N HIS A 452 -4.20 -3.68 -18.93
CA HIS A 452 -4.38 -2.30 -19.40
C HIS A 452 -5.02 -1.48 -18.30
N VAL A 453 -4.35 -0.41 -17.88
CA VAL A 453 -4.84 0.54 -16.90
C VAL A 453 -5.11 1.87 -17.57
N ARG A 454 -6.26 2.47 -17.28
CA ARG A 454 -6.57 3.85 -17.61
C ARG A 454 -6.89 4.61 -16.32
N TYR A 455 -6.16 5.66 -16.07
CA TYR A 455 -6.31 6.51 -14.90
C TYR A 455 -6.59 7.95 -15.30
N ASN A 456 -7.73 8.47 -14.84
CA ASN A 456 -8.11 9.88 -15.00
C ASN A 456 -7.91 10.55 -13.64
N SER A 457 -6.89 11.41 -13.55
CA SER A 457 -6.53 12.11 -12.33
C SER A 457 -7.11 13.51 -12.32
N ALA A 458 -7.87 13.82 -11.30
CA ALA A 458 -8.35 15.20 -11.05
C ALA A 458 -7.25 16.12 -10.49
N ILE A 459 -6.17 15.53 -9.97
CA ILE A 459 -5.03 16.29 -9.41
C ILE A 459 -4.06 16.70 -10.52
N MET A 460 -3.81 15.79 -11.49
CA MET A 460 -2.84 15.98 -12.56
C MET A 460 -3.47 16.50 -13.86
N ASP A 461 -4.80 16.61 -13.87
CA ASP A 461 -5.65 17.09 -14.99
C ASP A 461 -5.38 16.37 -16.34
N GLU A 462 -4.94 15.10 -16.25
CA GLU A 462 -4.56 14.29 -17.39
C GLU A 462 -5.07 12.84 -17.29
N ILE A 463 -5.09 12.17 -18.42
CA ILE A 463 -5.42 10.74 -18.51
C ILE A 463 -4.13 9.96 -18.77
N TYR A 464 -3.79 9.09 -17.83
CA TYR A 464 -2.64 8.19 -17.92
C TYR A 464 -3.08 6.79 -18.32
N LYS A 465 -2.23 6.09 -19.06
CA LYS A 465 -2.46 4.72 -19.51
C LYS A 465 -1.21 3.89 -19.29
N SER A 466 -1.38 2.64 -18.88
CA SER A 466 -0.28 1.68 -18.88
C SER A 466 -0.70 0.36 -19.50
N ASP A 467 0.25 -0.28 -20.18
CA ASP A 467 0.10 -1.62 -20.74
C ASP A 467 1.20 -2.52 -20.19
N ASN A 468 0.82 -3.72 -19.79
CA ASN A 468 1.73 -4.75 -19.33
C ASN A 468 1.41 -6.06 -20.05
N ILE A 469 2.38 -6.62 -20.77
CA ILE A 469 2.26 -7.89 -21.47
C ILE A 469 3.37 -8.80 -21.00
N ALA A 470 3.05 -10.04 -20.66
CA ALA A 470 4.06 -10.98 -20.25
C ALA A 470 3.74 -12.41 -20.67
N ALA A 471 4.79 -13.20 -20.88
CA ALA A 471 4.73 -14.64 -21.04
C ALA A 471 5.65 -15.31 -20.03
N PHE A 472 5.25 -16.46 -19.53
CA PHE A 472 6.02 -17.22 -18.55
C PHE A 472 6.00 -18.73 -18.85
N PHE A 473 7.06 -19.38 -18.41
CA PHE A 473 7.23 -20.83 -18.47
C PHE A 473 7.89 -21.32 -17.20
N GLN A 474 7.38 -22.42 -16.64
CA GLN A 474 7.99 -23.12 -15.51
C GLN A 474 7.94 -24.62 -15.76
N TYR A 475 9.04 -25.29 -15.44
CA TYR A 475 9.18 -26.72 -15.41
C TYR A 475 9.42 -27.18 -13.99
N ASP A 476 8.66 -28.19 -13.56
CA ASP A 476 8.77 -28.84 -12.26
C ASP A 476 8.96 -30.34 -12.48
N GLN A 477 9.90 -30.96 -11.76
CA GLN A 477 10.17 -32.40 -11.84
C GLN A 477 10.44 -32.95 -10.45
N ARG A 478 9.89 -34.14 -10.18
CA ARG A 478 10.23 -34.92 -9.01
C ARG A 478 11.03 -36.15 -9.42
N PHE A 479 12.24 -36.26 -8.84
CA PHE A 479 13.15 -37.39 -9.07
C PHE A 479 13.17 -38.30 -7.84
N TRP A 480 13.17 -39.60 -8.07
CA TRP A 480 13.32 -40.61 -7.03
C TRP A 480 12.37 -40.46 -5.84
N ASP A 481 11.23 -39.84 -6.04
CA ASP A 481 10.26 -39.47 -4.99
C ASP A 481 10.82 -38.63 -3.82
N ARG A 482 12.03 -38.14 -3.93
CA ARG A 482 12.72 -37.39 -2.88
C ARG A 482 13.22 -36.01 -3.30
N LEU A 483 13.61 -35.82 -4.55
CA LEU A 483 14.14 -34.58 -5.03
C LEU A 483 13.12 -33.86 -5.93
N SER A 484 12.61 -32.71 -5.48
CA SER A 484 11.79 -31.79 -6.29
C SER A 484 12.68 -30.68 -6.83
N VAL A 485 12.63 -30.47 -8.14
CA VAL A 485 13.36 -29.39 -8.86
C VAL A 485 12.34 -28.54 -9.59
N SER A 486 12.53 -27.23 -9.53
CA SER A 486 11.70 -26.23 -10.21
C SER A 486 12.60 -25.22 -10.93
N ALA A 487 12.30 -24.92 -12.18
CA ALA A 487 12.97 -23.84 -12.94
C ALA A 487 11.97 -23.09 -13.79
N GLY A 488 12.11 -21.78 -13.88
CA GLY A 488 11.16 -20.97 -14.62
C GLY A 488 11.76 -19.68 -15.16
N VAL A 489 11.10 -19.15 -16.18
CA VAL A 489 11.44 -17.88 -16.84
C VAL A 489 10.16 -17.10 -17.15
N ARG A 490 10.23 -15.78 -17.06
CA ARG A 490 9.21 -14.83 -17.52
C ARG A 490 9.87 -13.73 -18.34
N ALA A 491 9.23 -13.35 -19.41
CA ALA A 491 9.54 -12.15 -20.19
C ALA A 491 8.37 -11.18 -20.09
N GLU A 492 8.66 -9.92 -19.78
CA GLU A 492 7.64 -8.90 -19.57
C GLU A 492 7.98 -7.60 -20.31
N TYR A 493 6.97 -7.04 -20.94
CA TYR A 493 6.97 -5.71 -21.56
C TYR A 493 6.02 -4.81 -20.78
N TYR A 494 6.48 -3.62 -20.40
CA TYR A 494 5.70 -2.61 -19.69
C TYR A 494 5.86 -1.23 -20.32
N ARG A 495 4.76 -0.52 -20.48
CA ARG A 495 4.70 0.84 -21.02
C ARG A 495 3.77 1.69 -20.16
N VAL A 496 4.17 2.94 -19.90
CA VAL A 496 3.31 3.97 -19.29
C VAL A 496 3.21 5.15 -20.23
N ASN A 497 2.01 5.57 -20.61
CA ASN A 497 1.73 6.57 -21.65
C ASN A 497 2.52 6.26 -22.95
N ASN A 498 3.17 7.27 -23.50
CA ASN A 498 4.05 7.11 -24.68
C ASN A 498 5.50 6.84 -24.31
N HIS A 499 5.83 6.79 -23.01
CA HIS A 499 7.18 6.49 -22.55
C HIS A 499 7.36 4.97 -22.51
N HIS A 500 8.07 4.48 -23.53
CA HIS A 500 8.52 3.10 -23.53
C HIS A 500 9.55 2.93 -22.42
N ARG A 501 9.49 1.80 -21.75
CA ARG A 501 10.60 1.36 -20.94
C ARG A 501 11.84 1.34 -21.81
N GLU A 502 12.91 2.00 -21.38
CA GLU A 502 14.19 1.84 -22.04
C GLU A 502 14.58 0.36 -22.06
N ALA A 503 14.94 -0.12 -23.23
CA ALA A 503 15.37 -1.49 -23.41
C ALA A 503 16.74 -1.69 -22.72
N GLU A 504 16.71 -2.08 -21.46
CA GLU A 504 17.94 -2.37 -20.69
C GLU A 504 18.52 -3.75 -21.02
N THR A 505 17.69 -4.63 -21.56
CA THR A 505 18.10 -6.00 -21.88
C THR A 505 18.70 -6.07 -23.26
N LYS A 506 19.90 -6.63 -23.35
CA LYS A 506 20.53 -6.95 -24.64
C LYS A 506 20.53 -8.46 -24.84
N ILE A 507 19.98 -8.92 -25.95
CA ILE A 507 20.04 -10.31 -26.39
C ILE A 507 20.86 -10.33 -27.69
N PHE A 508 21.96 -11.07 -27.69
CA PHE A 508 22.92 -11.10 -28.81
C PHE A 508 23.33 -9.70 -29.33
N GLY A 509 23.54 -8.76 -28.37
CA GLY A 509 23.94 -7.38 -28.70
C GLY A 509 22.79 -6.44 -29.06
N THR A 510 21.57 -6.94 -29.34
CA THR A 510 20.39 -6.15 -29.69
C THR A 510 19.61 -5.77 -28.43
N LYS A 511 19.29 -4.49 -28.27
CA LYS A 511 18.37 -4.03 -27.20
C LYS A 511 16.95 -4.54 -27.47
N VAL A 512 16.36 -5.21 -26.49
CA VAL A 512 14.99 -5.73 -26.56
C VAL A 512 14.09 -5.06 -25.54
N PRO A 513 12.81 -4.77 -25.87
CA PRO A 513 11.92 -4.01 -25.00
C PRO A 513 11.30 -4.85 -23.89
N PHE A 514 11.82 -6.04 -23.60
CA PHE A 514 11.31 -6.90 -22.54
C PHE A 514 12.41 -7.33 -21.57
N ARG A 515 12.00 -7.62 -20.33
CA ARG A 515 12.91 -8.08 -19.27
C ARG A 515 12.67 -9.55 -19.00
N PRO A 516 13.67 -10.42 -19.17
CA PRO A 516 13.63 -11.77 -18.66
C PRO A 516 13.95 -11.79 -17.16
N VAL A 517 13.25 -12.63 -16.40
CA VAL A 517 13.56 -12.97 -15.01
C VAL A 517 13.49 -14.47 -14.84
N PHE A 518 14.35 -14.99 -13.97
CA PHE A 518 14.55 -16.42 -13.77
C PHE A 518 14.29 -16.81 -12.33
N ARG A 519 13.89 -18.07 -12.13
CA ARG A 519 13.85 -18.72 -10.82
C ARG A 519 14.32 -20.16 -10.94
N ALA A 520 14.92 -20.66 -9.87
CA ALA A 520 15.24 -22.05 -9.70
C ALA A 520 15.05 -22.44 -8.23
N GLY A 521 14.71 -23.70 -7.98
CA GLY A 521 14.56 -24.20 -6.63
C GLY A 521 14.69 -25.70 -6.58
N LEU A 522 15.20 -26.17 -5.47
CA LEU A 522 15.26 -27.58 -5.16
C LEU A 522 14.73 -27.83 -3.74
N ASN A 523 14.15 -29.03 -3.55
CA ASN A 523 13.77 -29.54 -2.23
C ASN A 523 14.08 -31.02 -2.19
N TYR A 524 14.98 -31.41 -1.29
CA TYR A 524 15.41 -32.78 -1.11
C TYR A 524 14.94 -33.33 0.23
N GLN A 525 14.20 -34.43 0.19
CA GLN A 525 13.77 -35.18 1.36
C GLN A 525 14.90 -36.09 1.84
N LEU A 526 15.61 -35.68 2.90
CA LEU A 526 16.71 -36.45 3.51
C LEU A 526 16.22 -37.71 4.20
N ALA A 527 15.13 -37.55 4.98
CA ALA A 527 14.48 -38.61 5.73
C ALA A 527 12.98 -38.31 5.84
N ASP A 528 12.22 -39.24 6.45
CA ASP A 528 10.83 -38.95 6.76
C ASP A 528 10.72 -37.70 7.60
N TYR A 529 9.97 -36.73 7.09
CA TYR A 529 9.77 -35.39 7.72
C TYR A 529 11.02 -34.48 7.82
N SER A 530 12.14 -34.83 7.12
CA SER A 530 13.35 -34.02 7.05
C SER A 530 13.60 -33.54 5.63
N PHE A 531 13.71 -32.20 5.43
CA PHE A 531 13.83 -31.59 4.11
C PHE A 531 14.92 -30.51 4.12
N ILE A 532 15.74 -30.52 3.09
CA ILE A 532 16.63 -29.41 2.73
C ILE A 532 16.11 -28.78 1.46
N ARG A 533 16.02 -27.46 1.45
CA ARG A 533 15.63 -26.69 0.27
C ARG A 533 16.64 -25.61 -0.05
N ALA A 534 16.81 -25.33 -1.33
CA ALA A 534 17.56 -24.19 -1.81
C ALA A 534 16.75 -23.52 -2.93
N SER A 535 16.73 -22.21 -2.93
CA SER A 535 16.02 -21.45 -3.98
C SER A 535 16.78 -20.20 -4.38
N PHE A 536 16.62 -19.82 -5.64
CA PHE A 536 17.06 -18.57 -6.22
C PHE A 536 15.93 -18.01 -7.07
N GLY A 537 15.64 -16.72 -6.93
CA GLY A 537 14.64 -16.05 -7.73
C GLY A 537 15.00 -14.60 -7.99
N GLN A 538 14.78 -14.17 -9.22
CA GLN A 538 14.83 -12.77 -9.60
C GLN A 538 13.45 -12.15 -9.50
N GLY A 539 13.41 -10.89 -9.10
CA GLY A 539 12.18 -10.11 -9.02
C GLY A 539 12.39 -8.70 -9.56
N TYR A 540 11.29 -8.06 -9.85
CA TYR A 540 11.25 -6.67 -10.29
C TYR A 540 9.93 -6.03 -9.88
N ARG A 541 9.92 -4.70 -9.87
CA ARG A 541 8.73 -3.88 -9.70
C ARG A 541 8.78 -2.72 -10.68
N ASN A 542 7.76 -2.61 -11.50
CA ASN A 542 7.60 -1.46 -12.39
C ASN A 542 7.11 -0.27 -11.55
N PRO A 543 7.59 0.96 -11.82
CA PRO A 543 7.03 2.15 -11.18
C PRO A 543 5.56 2.30 -11.51
N SER A 544 4.78 2.71 -10.52
CA SER A 544 3.37 3.05 -10.70
C SER A 544 3.21 4.37 -11.49
N ILE A 545 1.99 4.65 -11.91
CA ILE A 545 1.67 5.94 -12.55
C ILE A 545 1.96 7.08 -11.58
N ASN A 546 1.54 6.95 -10.33
CA ASN A 546 1.75 8.00 -9.33
C ASN A 546 3.24 8.25 -9.04
N GLU A 547 4.07 7.22 -8.94
CA GLU A 547 5.51 7.40 -8.70
C GLU A 547 6.21 8.21 -9.81
N LYS A 548 5.71 8.12 -11.05
CA LYS A 548 6.27 8.87 -12.18
C LYS A 548 5.70 10.28 -12.34
N TYR A 549 4.39 10.42 -12.18
CA TYR A 549 3.66 11.60 -12.66
C TYR A 549 3.00 12.41 -11.54
N LEU A 550 2.97 11.91 -10.29
CA LEU A 550 2.28 12.62 -9.22
C LEU A 550 2.91 14.00 -8.97
N ARG A 551 2.11 15.02 -9.23
CA ARG A 551 2.36 16.37 -8.75
C ARG A 551 1.27 16.72 -7.75
N LYS A 552 1.62 16.84 -6.50
CA LYS A 552 0.65 17.15 -5.44
C LYS A 552 1.33 18.03 -4.41
N ASP A 553 0.58 18.98 -3.91
CA ASP A 553 0.94 19.71 -2.72
C ASP A 553 0.26 19.04 -1.51
N ILE A 554 1.04 18.63 -0.53
CA ILE A 554 0.58 18.03 0.73
C ILE A 554 1.01 18.98 1.84
N GLY A 555 0.21 20.01 2.04
CA GLY A 555 0.39 20.92 3.16
C GLY A 555 1.70 21.67 3.17
N GLY A 556 2.07 22.25 2.04
CA GLY A 556 3.26 23.04 1.91
C GLY A 556 4.51 22.25 1.54
N VAL A 557 4.40 20.93 1.46
CA VAL A 557 5.46 20.08 0.93
C VAL A 557 5.00 19.51 -0.41
N GLY A 558 5.63 19.93 -1.49
CA GLY A 558 5.32 19.46 -2.84
C GLY A 558 5.73 18.00 -3.03
N VAL A 559 4.90 17.20 -3.72
CA VAL A 559 5.36 15.95 -4.33
C VAL A 559 5.61 16.23 -5.80
N TYR A 560 6.83 16.02 -6.24
CA TYR A 560 7.27 16.35 -7.60
C TYR A 560 7.37 15.09 -8.48
N PRO A 561 6.93 15.14 -9.75
CA PRO A 561 7.05 14.02 -10.66
C PRO A 561 8.50 13.74 -11.04
N ASN A 562 8.82 12.45 -11.25
CA ASN A 562 10.11 12.02 -11.78
C ASN A 562 9.89 11.02 -12.92
N LEU A 563 10.02 11.48 -14.14
CA LEU A 563 9.82 10.67 -15.34
C LEU A 563 10.95 9.66 -15.56
N ASP A 564 12.13 9.89 -14.98
CA ASP A 564 13.34 9.07 -15.15
C ASP A 564 13.41 7.88 -14.19
N ILE A 565 12.39 7.70 -13.35
CA ILE A 565 12.31 6.57 -12.43
C ILE A 565 12.41 5.23 -13.19
N LYS A 566 13.36 4.42 -12.79
CA LYS A 566 13.63 3.08 -13.32
C LYS A 566 12.89 2.01 -12.53
N PRO A 567 12.53 0.88 -13.17
CA PRO A 567 12.01 -0.25 -12.42
C PRO A 567 13.01 -0.79 -11.41
N GLU A 568 12.52 -1.09 -10.21
CA GLU A 568 13.28 -1.83 -9.22
C GLU A 568 13.55 -3.24 -9.70
N LYS A 569 14.69 -3.78 -9.34
CA LYS A 569 15.08 -5.16 -9.64
C LYS A 569 15.89 -5.74 -8.49
N GLY A 570 15.85 -7.04 -8.37
CA GLY A 570 16.59 -7.73 -7.33
C GLY A 570 16.56 -9.23 -7.50
N PHE A 571 17.24 -9.89 -6.61
CA PHE A 571 17.17 -11.34 -6.47
C PHE A 571 17.15 -11.74 -4.99
N ASN A 572 16.61 -12.91 -4.76
CA ASN A 572 16.63 -13.56 -3.46
C ASN A 572 17.26 -14.95 -3.61
N ALA A 573 18.13 -15.33 -2.66
CA ALA A 573 18.66 -16.65 -2.50
C ALA A 573 18.36 -17.15 -1.09
N GLU A 574 17.96 -18.41 -0.96
CA GLU A 574 17.59 -19.05 0.30
C GLU A 574 18.15 -20.46 0.39
N LEU A 575 18.63 -20.82 1.59
CA LEU A 575 18.92 -22.18 2.00
C LEU A 575 18.13 -22.47 3.27
N GLY A 576 17.32 -23.54 3.27
CA GLY A 576 16.46 -23.87 4.39
C GLY A 576 16.49 -25.35 4.77
N PHE A 577 16.23 -25.62 6.04
CA PHE A 577 16.09 -26.96 6.61
C PHE A 577 14.80 -27.03 7.40
N LYS A 578 13.99 -28.05 7.12
CA LYS A 578 12.72 -28.30 7.80
C LYS A 578 12.70 -29.68 8.40
N GLN A 579 12.42 -29.77 9.70
CA GLN A 579 12.38 -31.03 10.46
C GLN A 579 11.05 -31.19 11.17
N GLY A 580 10.35 -32.31 10.88
CA GLY A 580 9.23 -32.74 11.70
C GLY A 580 9.71 -33.40 12.99
N TYR A 581 9.00 -33.18 14.08
CA TYR A 581 9.29 -33.77 15.36
C TYR A 581 8.03 -34.31 16.05
N LYS A 582 8.23 -35.38 16.83
CA LYS A 582 7.25 -35.93 17.76
C LYS A 582 7.98 -36.33 19.04
N ILE A 583 7.84 -35.53 20.08
CA ILE A 583 8.50 -35.73 21.39
C ILE A 583 7.39 -35.79 22.44
N GLY A 584 7.07 -36.98 22.91
CA GLY A 584 5.93 -37.18 23.82
C GLY A 584 4.64 -36.66 23.21
N ASN A 585 4.00 -35.72 23.87
CA ASN A 585 2.74 -35.10 23.44
C ASN A 585 2.93 -33.92 22.48
N PHE A 586 4.18 -33.47 22.26
CA PHE A 586 4.53 -32.44 21.28
C PHE A 586 4.72 -33.05 19.89
N GLN A 587 4.06 -32.47 18.88
CA GLN A 587 4.31 -32.80 17.49
C GLN A 587 4.22 -31.55 16.64
N GLY A 588 5.12 -31.44 15.68
CA GLY A 588 5.15 -30.25 14.81
C GLY A 588 6.34 -30.23 13.87
N PHE A 589 6.66 -29.04 13.35
CA PHE A 589 7.82 -28.80 12.51
C PHE A 589 8.65 -27.65 13.06
N VAL A 590 9.96 -27.77 12.96
CA VAL A 590 10.92 -26.66 13.02
C VAL A 590 11.38 -26.38 11.59
N ASP A 591 11.42 -25.13 11.22
CA ASP A 591 11.90 -24.65 9.94
C ASP A 591 12.94 -23.55 10.18
N VAL A 592 14.14 -23.72 9.62
CA VAL A 592 15.25 -22.79 9.70
C VAL A 592 15.67 -22.40 8.29
N ALA A 593 15.74 -21.12 7.99
CA ALA A 593 16.13 -20.63 6.69
C ALA A 593 17.10 -19.44 6.80
N GLY A 594 18.25 -19.57 6.12
CA GLY A 594 19.12 -18.43 5.84
C GLY A 594 18.77 -17.81 4.49
N PHE A 595 18.70 -16.50 4.42
CA PHE A 595 18.33 -15.81 3.20
C PHE A 595 19.24 -14.60 2.92
N TYR A 596 19.34 -14.29 1.62
CA TYR A 596 20.04 -13.11 1.12
C TYR A 596 19.20 -12.49 0.00
N THR A 597 18.92 -11.21 0.12
CA THR A 597 18.19 -10.42 -0.88
C THR A 597 19.02 -9.21 -1.27
N GLN A 598 19.15 -8.95 -2.56
CA GLN A 598 19.79 -7.75 -3.09
C GLN A 598 18.82 -7.01 -4.00
N TYR A 599 18.70 -5.69 -3.77
CA TYR A 599 17.96 -4.76 -4.62
C TYR A 599 18.91 -3.86 -5.37
N LYS A 600 18.48 -3.45 -6.57
CA LYS A 600 19.08 -2.39 -7.38
C LYS A 600 17.98 -1.46 -7.86
N ASP A 601 18.32 -0.19 -8.00
CA ASP A 601 17.39 0.85 -8.43
C ASP A 601 16.12 0.89 -7.55
N MET A 602 16.28 0.66 -6.24
CA MET A 602 15.18 0.68 -5.26
C MET A 602 14.57 2.08 -5.22
N VAL A 603 13.25 2.20 -5.27
CA VAL A 603 12.56 3.48 -5.26
C VAL A 603 12.32 3.93 -3.83
N GLU A 604 12.76 5.11 -3.50
CA GLU A 604 12.60 5.74 -2.20
C GLU A 604 12.12 7.18 -2.36
N PHE A 605 11.52 7.70 -1.31
CA PHE A 605 11.02 9.07 -1.24
C PHE A 605 12.12 9.98 -0.71
N GLN A 606 12.59 10.91 -1.52
CA GLN A 606 13.69 11.80 -1.18
C GLN A 606 13.20 13.23 -1.02
N PHE A 607 13.45 13.83 0.13
CA PHE A 607 13.15 15.23 0.42
C PHE A 607 14.24 16.16 -0.08
N GLY A 608 13.85 17.34 -0.56
CA GLY A 608 14.80 18.35 -1.04
C GLY A 608 14.13 19.61 -1.58
N LEU A 609 14.94 20.42 -2.24
CA LEU A 609 14.49 21.59 -3.01
C LEU A 609 14.37 21.17 -4.48
N PHE A 610 13.32 21.60 -5.15
CA PHE A 610 13.02 21.23 -6.52
C PHE A 610 12.72 22.47 -7.37
N ASN A 611 13.22 22.48 -8.59
CA ASN A 611 12.87 23.46 -9.59
C ASN A 611 11.40 23.28 -10.02
N ASN A 612 10.61 24.35 -9.98
CA ASN A 612 9.19 24.29 -10.34
C ASN A 612 8.96 24.12 -11.86
N ALA A 613 9.96 24.41 -12.71
CA ALA A 613 9.83 24.34 -14.15
C ALA A 613 10.06 22.92 -14.72
N ASP A 614 11.08 22.23 -14.23
CA ASP A 614 11.48 20.91 -14.74
C ASP A 614 11.52 19.82 -13.67
N TYR A 615 11.19 20.17 -12.41
CA TYR A 615 11.13 19.25 -11.26
C TYR A 615 12.47 18.61 -10.89
N THR A 616 13.59 19.17 -11.38
CA THR A 616 14.90 18.67 -11.01
C THR A 616 15.24 19.04 -9.56
N MET A 617 15.89 18.10 -8.86
CA MET A 617 16.34 18.34 -7.50
C MET A 617 17.51 19.31 -7.49
N ILE A 618 17.44 20.32 -6.64
CA ILE A 618 18.50 21.31 -6.45
C ILE A 618 19.48 20.76 -5.43
N ASN A 619 20.69 20.45 -5.89
CA ASN A 619 21.69 19.75 -5.08
C ASN A 619 22.69 20.68 -4.38
N SER A 620 22.62 21.99 -4.63
CA SER A 620 23.51 22.97 -3.98
C SER A 620 22.80 24.28 -3.67
N ILE A 621 23.25 24.95 -2.61
CA ILE A 621 22.75 26.26 -2.23
C ILE A 621 23.06 27.29 -3.33
N SER A 622 24.22 27.17 -4.00
CA SER A 622 24.60 28.06 -5.12
C SER A 622 23.64 27.94 -6.31
N ASP A 623 23.11 26.73 -6.59
CA ASP A 623 22.11 26.55 -7.63
C ASP A 623 20.76 27.17 -7.21
N ALA A 624 20.37 27.03 -5.94
CA ALA A 624 19.17 27.68 -5.42
C ALA A 624 19.27 29.21 -5.53
N ILE A 625 20.40 29.81 -5.14
CA ILE A 625 20.63 31.25 -5.24
C ILE A 625 20.60 31.70 -6.71
N ARG A 626 21.27 30.98 -7.61
CA ARG A 626 21.24 31.27 -9.05
C ARG A 626 19.82 31.26 -9.60
N MET A 627 19.01 30.28 -9.23
CA MET A 627 17.62 30.20 -9.66
C MET A 627 16.78 31.38 -9.18
N ILE A 628 16.99 31.82 -7.92
CA ILE A 628 16.33 33.03 -7.39
C ILE A 628 16.74 34.25 -8.21
N THR A 629 18.04 34.41 -8.50
CA THR A 629 18.55 35.53 -9.30
C THR A 629 18.08 35.52 -10.73
N ASP A 630 17.83 34.31 -11.29
CA ASP A 630 17.31 34.12 -12.65
C ASP A 630 15.77 34.19 -12.73
N GLY A 631 15.10 34.53 -11.61
CA GLY A 631 13.63 34.60 -11.54
C GLY A 631 12.92 33.25 -11.67
N GLN A 632 13.63 32.13 -11.41
CA GLN A 632 13.06 30.79 -11.45
C GLN A 632 12.51 30.41 -10.07
N GLY A 633 11.29 29.87 -10.05
CA GLY A 633 10.67 29.39 -8.83
C GLY A 633 11.20 28.00 -8.41
N PHE A 634 11.35 27.81 -7.11
CA PHE A 634 11.61 26.49 -6.54
C PHE A 634 10.66 26.20 -5.38
N GLY A 635 10.53 24.93 -4.99
CA GLY A 635 9.71 24.52 -3.87
C GLY A 635 10.39 23.48 -3.00
N ILE A 636 10.00 23.45 -1.73
CA ILE A 636 10.38 22.37 -0.80
C ILE A 636 9.45 21.21 -1.05
N GLY A 637 10.00 20.00 -1.10
CA GLY A 637 9.15 18.85 -1.31
C GLY A 637 9.89 17.54 -1.31
N ALA A 638 9.23 16.56 -1.90
CA ALA A 638 9.77 15.24 -2.04
C ALA A 638 9.54 14.70 -3.46
N GLN A 639 10.38 13.78 -3.86
CA GLN A 639 10.31 13.14 -5.17
C GLN A 639 10.71 11.68 -5.02
N PHE A 640 10.14 10.81 -5.83
CA PHE A 640 10.55 9.41 -5.89
C PHE A 640 11.85 9.29 -6.68
N HIS A 641 12.87 8.66 -6.08
CA HIS A 641 14.18 8.45 -6.69
C HIS A 641 14.62 7.00 -6.58
N ASN A 642 15.44 6.56 -7.53
CA ASN A 642 16.09 5.26 -7.43
C ASN A 642 17.37 5.38 -6.59
N VAL A 643 17.44 4.63 -5.49
CA VAL A 643 18.69 4.42 -4.74
C VAL A 643 19.50 3.29 -5.36
N SER A 644 20.81 3.35 -5.29
CA SER A 644 21.68 2.48 -6.11
C SER A 644 21.60 1.00 -5.71
N LYS A 645 21.66 0.67 -4.43
CA LYS A 645 21.64 -0.72 -3.92
C LYS A 645 21.14 -0.79 -2.48
N ALA A 646 20.41 -1.87 -2.18
CA ALA A 646 20.10 -2.30 -0.82
C ALA A 646 20.33 -3.80 -0.69
N GLN A 647 20.78 -4.26 0.48
CA GLN A 647 21.05 -5.66 0.77
C GLN A 647 20.41 -6.02 2.11
N ILE A 648 19.76 -7.17 2.14
CA ILE A 648 19.13 -7.71 3.34
C ILE A 648 19.53 -9.18 3.43
N TYR A 649 20.07 -9.58 4.57
CA TYR A 649 20.39 -10.97 4.84
C TYR A 649 20.05 -11.31 6.28
N GLY A 650 19.73 -12.57 6.51
CA GLY A 650 19.31 -12.96 7.85
C GLY A 650 19.03 -14.44 7.98
N VAL A 651 18.57 -14.77 9.18
CA VAL A 651 18.14 -16.13 9.54
C VAL A 651 16.73 -16.04 10.11
N GLU A 652 15.86 -16.92 9.61
CA GLU A 652 14.50 -17.11 10.11
C GLU A 652 14.41 -18.48 10.76
N ILE A 653 13.86 -18.54 11.97
CA ILE A 653 13.58 -19.79 12.69
C ILE A 653 12.09 -19.77 13.05
N SER A 654 11.37 -20.81 12.68
CA SER A 654 9.98 -20.97 13.06
C SER A 654 9.67 -22.36 13.54
N THR A 655 8.73 -22.50 14.47
CA THR A 655 8.17 -23.75 14.89
C THR A 655 6.67 -23.65 15.02
N ASN A 656 5.98 -24.61 14.46
CA ASN A 656 4.54 -24.75 14.61
C ASN A 656 4.18 -26.20 14.94
N GLY A 657 3.14 -26.34 15.74
CA GLY A 657 2.74 -27.69 16.14
C GLY A 657 1.57 -27.69 17.11
N VAL A 658 1.38 -28.87 17.69
CA VAL A 658 0.33 -29.11 18.67
C VAL A 658 0.88 -29.87 19.86
N TYR A 659 0.47 -29.45 21.05
CA TYR A 659 0.63 -30.20 22.28
C TYR A 659 -0.70 -30.84 22.67
N ASN A 660 -0.72 -32.14 22.81
CA ASN A 660 -1.92 -32.92 23.17
C ASN A 660 -1.94 -33.15 24.68
N PHE A 661 -2.73 -32.40 25.44
CA PHE A 661 -2.94 -32.66 26.87
C PHE A 661 -3.68 -34.00 27.08
N ASN A 662 -4.72 -34.23 26.26
CA ASN A 662 -5.51 -35.46 26.24
C ASN A 662 -6.23 -35.56 24.86
N LYS A 663 -7.13 -36.54 24.69
CA LYS A 663 -7.86 -36.76 23.43
C LYS A 663 -8.73 -35.56 23.01
N ASN A 664 -9.20 -34.76 23.97
CA ASN A 664 -10.17 -33.67 23.74
C ASN A 664 -9.54 -32.27 23.83
N THR A 665 -8.37 -32.16 24.48
CA THR A 665 -7.74 -30.86 24.76
C THR A 665 -6.38 -30.79 24.04
N LYS A 666 -6.24 -29.78 23.18
CA LYS A 666 -5.02 -29.55 22.40
C LYS A 666 -4.63 -28.08 22.47
N LEU A 667 -3.34 -27.80 22.62
CA LEU A 667 -2.76 -26.48 22.50
C LEU A 667 -2.02 -26.42 21.15
N PHE A 668 -2.44 -25.51 20.28
CA PHE A 668 -1.72 -25.16 19.05
C PHE A 668 -0.72 -24.05 19.36
N TYR A 669 0.49 -24.15 18.84
CA TYR A 669 1.52 -23.14 19.01
C TYR A 669 2.17 -22.81 17.67
N ASN A 670 2.51 -21.55 17.50
CA ASN A 670 3.26 -21.02 16.38
C ASN A 670 4.20 -19.95 16.94
N LEU A 671 5.50 -20.21 16.85
CA LEU A 671 6.55 -19.33 17.34
C LEU A 671 7.54 -19.10 16.22
N GLY A 672 8.00 -17.87 16.08
CA GLY A 672 8.98 -17.53 15.06
C GLY A 672 9.87 -16.39 15.50
N TYR A 673 11.08 -16.40 14.99
CA TYR A 673 12.06 -15.36 15.18
C TYR A 673 12.80 -15.10 13.86
N VAL A 674 12.98 -13.85 13.52
CA VAL A 674 13.75 -13.42 12.36
C VAL A 674 14.82 -12.44 12.83
N TYR A 675 16.04 -12.70 12.43
CA TYR A 675 17.17 -11.79 12.56
C TYR A 675 17.58 -11.33 11.17
N THR A 676 17.57 -10.03 10.94
CA THR A 676 17.97 -9.36 9.70
C THR A 676 18.99 -8.28 9.95
#